data_0b186f29f97516a006b9e5fdc6714154
#
_entry.id   0b186f29f97516a006b9e5fdc6714154
#
_cell.length_a   1.000
_cell.length_b   1.000
_cell.length_c   1.000
_cell.angle_alpha   90.00
_cell.angle_beta   90.00
_cell.angle_gamma   90.00
#
_symmetry.space_group_name_H-M   'P 1'
#
loop_
_entity.id
_entity.type
_entity.pdbx_description
1 polymer ?
#
loop_
_entity_poly.entity_id
_entity_poly.type
_entity_poly.pdbx_seq_one_letter_code
_entity_poly.pdbx_strand_id
1 'polypeptide(L)'
;MTPHMPRAALTIALTGALIGGAAFAAPAQALPSGRAQAAAPSAPASSTPPASALKPAVGATTDENGFEIDANGVLLRYTGSASDITIPGKATAIADEALRGTTAERITVPATVRTIGDRAFADARQLKALVFEDTADHPSQLTALGAEVALNTLVLTEITVPSKTASLGEGAFADSGITRLSLPDSLTSIPARLVKNSSLLTEAVVGNAVTEIGEAAFSAAHSLKGLSVRQAGGSTAPGFPSSLVTIGQEAFNATGLGSVDLPPSVRTIGDAAFNAIERLSHVGLNEGLVSIGSSAFRTTGITEIVIPDSVTTVGSSAFSECSALTSAHIGRGVEAGQLSDAFTSSRQLSGFTVAPDNASYEAVDGVLYSKDHTSLVVYPAGKGSGTTYTVLDETTRIESGAFNSAPLKGVVLPSSLRSIGDWAFSGSYLESLVLPKAFETFGECAFSGMPSLARVDLGGTKTIGEQAFLASHALQEVDFRADLGRLTTISAYAFAETGLVSAVLPDSVTSLGDGAFTRSTELKEVHLGSGLTEVGTRVFTGTTALASLSVDPSNPVLSLDGSVLYQQGNDGSHLVYAALAAPLPAYSVRPGTAQIDEAAFKGHATLREVVVPEGVKAIGAQAFAGIHELTDVALPDSLEEVSDAFAGTQVETIEFGARIRTIEEAAFEGGLPVRMIVRGGKDGAFASPEEWVPNHTASAFFGEGMKRIAYTHGNFPQTLVVPSTLEELVLTTGLLTAEQLAEAHVYVAADRDSAAWSVAKAAVEKAGLDPASHLHRYVDPALSLSSPAIDRAGDASKVQVKAGESVEVMATMTGGVAVGREARAIEVGPGGAETVVSDWNSAYDSDPSLDDADGGAISSWVRFTWVPSVDGASLRVESRDITFRVVTGVLGSALPPAPEPGEGQWVQDAGGWWYRFADGTYPRGQALVIDGETYRFDQSGHA
;
A
#
# COMPACT_ATOMS: atom_id res chain seq x y z
N MET A 1 -12.40 -37.78 -40.42
CA MET A 1 -12.97 -36.42 -40.40
C MET A 1 -12.75 -35.86 -38.98
N THR A 2 -11.66 -35.21 -38.78
CA THR A 2 -11.24 -34.50 -37.54
C THR A 2 -11.48 -33.00 -37.73
N PRO A 3 -12.02 -32.27 -36.79
CA PRO A 3 -11.81 -30.84 -36.77
C PRO A 3 -10.75 -30.46 -35.73
N HIS A 4 -9.78 -29.67 -36.18
CA HIS A 4 -8.76 -28.98 -35.40
C HIS A 4 -9.39 -28.01 -34.39
N MET A 5 -8.87 -28.06 -33.15
CA MET A 5 -8.97 -26.95 -32.20
C MET A 5 -7.61 -26.22 -32.11
N PRO A 6 -7.59 -24.89 -32.05
CA PRO A 6 -6.34 -24.13 -31.93
C PRO A 6 -5.82 -24.10 -30.47
N ARG A 7 -4.53 -24.27 -30.35
CA ARG A 7 -3.76 -24.05 -29.11
C ARG A 7 -3.78 -22.57 -28.76
N ALA A 8 -4.43 -22.22 -27.63
CA ALA A 8 -4.25 -20.94 -26.99
C ALA A 8 -3.00 -20.99 -26.15
N ALA A 9 -2.00 -20.19 -26.49
CA ALA A 9 -0.82 -19.92 -25.66
C ALA A 9 -1.23 -19.06 -24.46
N LEU A 10 -1.12 -19.61 -23.27
CA LEU A 10 -1.33 -18.88 -22.01
C LEU A 10 -0.04 -18.12 -21.66
N THR A 11 -0.01 -16.84 -22.03
CA THR A 11 1.03 -15.90 -21.57
C THR A 11 0.64 -15.43 -20.19
N ILE A 12 1.29 -15.90 -19.15
CA ILE A 12 1.16 -15.36 -17.79
C ILE A 12 1.99 -14.08 -17.74
N ALA A 13 1.31 -12.94 -17.84
CA ALA A 13 1.88 -11.65 -17.51
C ALA A 13 1.84 -11.47 -15.98
N LEU A 14 3.01 -11.53 -15.33
CA LEU A 14 3.17 -11.02 -13.97
C LEU A 14 3.12 -9.49 -14.02
N THR A 15 1.94 -8.92 -13.79
CA THR A 15 1.82 -7.53 -13.39
C THR A 15 2.06 -7.44 -11.88
N GLY A 16 3.24 -7.02 -11.50
CA GLY A 16 3.53 -6.62 -10.13
C GLY A 16 2.77 -5.34 -9.81
N ALA A 17 1.75 -5.43 -8.98
CA ALA A 17 1.15 -4.26 -8.35
C ALA A 17 2.07 -3.84 -7.18
N LEU A 18 2.76 -2.72 -7.36
CA LEU A 18 3.38 -1.98 -6.26
C LEU A 18 2.26 -1.43 -5.37
N ILE A 19 2.11 -2.00 -4.20
CA ILE A 19 1.39 -1.35 -3.10
C ILE A 19 2.44 -0.56 -2.32
N GLY A 20 2.32 0.77 -2.36
CA GLY A 20 3.16 1.67 -1.59
C GLY A 20 2.92 1.47 -0.09
N GLY A 21 3.91 0.92 0.60
CA GLY A 21 3.95 0.87 2.05
C GLY A 21 4.52 2.18 2.60
N ALA A 22 3.72 2.92 3.36
CA ALA A 22 4.20 4.02 4.18
C ALA A 22 5.09 3.46 5.30
N ALA A 23 6.33 3.94 5.37
CA ALA A 23 7.27 3.59 6.41
C ALA A 23 6.87 4.26 7.73
N PHE A 24 6.43 3.50 8.72
CA PHE A 24 6.39 3.94 10.11
C PHE A 24 7.75 3.67 10.75
N ALA A 25 8.43 4.75 11.12
CA ALA A 25 9.64 4.69 11.92
C ALA A 25 9.26 4.45 13.39
N ALA A 26 9.64 3.30 13.94
CA ALA A 26 9.67 3.06 15.38
C ALA A 26 11.11 3.23 15.90
N PRO A 27 11.31 3.72 17.13
CA PRO A 27 12.65 4.05 17.64
C PRO A 27 13.44 2.78 18.00
N ALA A 28 14.60 2.64 17.37
CA ALA A 28 15.54 1.56 17.65
C ALA A 28 16.18 1.76 19.04
N GLN A 29 15.96 0.81 19.95
CA GLN A 29 16.84 0.62 21.10
C GLN A 29 18.00 -0.31 20.70
N ALA A 30 19.20 0.23 20.83
CA ALA A 30 20.45 -0.43 20.53
C ALA A 30 20.79 -1.52 21.57
N LEU A 31 21.12 -2.74 21.08
CA LEU A 31 21.95 -3.71 21.83
C LEU A 31 23.22 -4.00 21.02
N PRO A 32 24.37 -4.15 21.67
CA PRO A 32 25.64 -4.17 21.00
C PRO A 32 26.02 -5.57 20.52
N SER A 33 26.18 -5.75 19.21
CA SER A 33 26.88 -6.91 18.67
C SER A 33 28.23 -6.46 18.10
N GLY A 34 29.29 -6.74 18.84
CA GLY A 34 30.64 -6.57 18.35
C GLY A 34 30.96 -7.63 17.26
N ARG A 35 31.21 -7.15 16.05
CA ARG A 35 32.08 -7.80 15.08
C ARG A 35 32.96 -6.76 14.42
N ALA A 36 34.25 -6.92 14.61
CA ALA A 36 35.28 -6.11 14.00
C ALA A 36 35.16 -6.22 12.46
N GLN A 37 34.78 -5.13 11.82
CA GLN A 37 35.02 -4.94 10.40
C GLN A 37 36.50 -4.60 10.21
N ALA A 38 37.20 -5.45 9.48
CA ALA A 38 38.52 -5.14 8.95
C ALA A 38 38.36 -3.94 8.00
N ALA A 39 39.02 -2.85 8.33
CA ALA A 39 39.09 -1.67 7.49
C ALA A 39 39.76 -2.02 6.13
N ALA A 40 39.04 -1.83 5.04
CA ALA A 40 39.64 -1.75 3.73
C ALA A 40 40.63 -0.55 3.67
N PRO A 41 41.76 -0.66 3.00
CA PRO A 41 42.71 0.43 2.91
C PRO A 41 42.04 1.57 2.10
N SER A 42 41.93 2.75 2.75
CA SER A 42 41.50 3.97 2.10
C SER A 42 42.43 4.29 0.91
N ALA A 43 41.83 4.36 -0.29
CA ALA A 43 42.49 4.92 -1.46
C ALA A 43 42.90 6.38 -1.16
N PRO A 44 44.03 6.86 -1.66
CA PRO A 44 44.46 8.24 -1.44
C PRO A 44 43.43 9.18 -2.09
N ALA A 45 42.88 10.07 -1.28
CA ALA A 45 42.04 11.14 -1.76
C ALA A 45 42.75 11.94 -2.84
N SER A 46 42.31 11.83 -4.09
CA SER A 46 42.63 12.74 -5.17
C SER A 46 42.02 14.09 -4.82
N SER A 47 42.81 14.97 -4.25
CA SER A 47 42.42 16.35 -3.99
C SER A 47 42.49 17.17 -5.28
N THR A 48 41.54 17.01 -6.16
CA THR A 48 41.11 18.05 -7.09
C THR A 48 39.83 18.64 -6.51
N PRO A 49 39.77 19.95 -6.26
CA PRO A 49 38.56 20.54 -5.74
C PRO A 49 37.44 20.34 -6.77
N PRO A 50 36.19 20.02 -6.32
CA PRO A 50 35.06 20.01 -7.21
C PRO A 50 34.93 21.39 -7.84
N ALA A 51 34.52 21.47 -9.10
CA ALA A 51 34.18 22.71 -9.81
C ALA A 51 32.88 23.34 -9.23
N SER A 52 32.87 23.53 -7.91
CA SER A 52 31.72 24.11 -7.23
C SER A 52 31.88 25.62 -7.08
N ALA A 53 30.92 26.33 -7.64
CA ALA A 53 30.59 27.73 -7.40
C ALA A 53 31.63 28.75 -7.77
N LEU A 54 31.83 29.03 -9.05
CA LEU A 54 32.33 30.32 -9.49
C LEU A 54 31.27 31.37 -9.15
N LYS A 55 31.46 32.16 -8.08
CA LYS A 55 30.60 33.30 -7.76
C LYS A 55 30.75 34.34 -8.89
N PRO A 56 29.66 34.90 -9.44
CA PRO A 56 29.74 35.94 -10.47
C PRO A 56 30.51 37.15 -9.97
N ALA A 57 31.51 37.59 -10.75
CA ALA A 57 32.19 38.87 -10.53
C ALA A 57 31.24 40.03 -10.89
N VAL A 58 31.27 41.09 -10.10
CA VAL A 58 30.51 42.30 -10.35
C VAL A 58 30.98 42.91 -11.67
N GLY A 59 30.11 43.03 -12.69
CA GLY A 59 30.41 43.72 -13.95
C GLY A 59 30.18 42.94 -15.25
N ALA A 60 29.39 41.83 -15.21
CA ALA A 60 29.03 41.11 -16.44
C ALA A 60 28.15 41.97 -17.37
N THR A 61 28.43 41.92 -18.68
CA THR A 61 27.64 42.61 -19.70
C THR A 61 27.14 41.59 -20.75
N THR A 62 25.86 41.63 -21.08
CA THR A 62 25.30 40.82 -22.15
C THR A 62 25.69 41.43 -23.50
N ASP A 63 26.28 40.68 -24.43
CA ASP A 63 26.60 41.13 -25.77
C ASP A 63 25.36 41.06 -26.69
N GLU A 64 25.52 41.58 -27.93
CA GLU A 64 24.46 41.63 -28.94
C GLU A 64 23.91 40.26 -29.36
N ASN A 65 24.67 39.21 -29.12
CA ASN A 65 24.30 37.82 -29.41
C ASN A 65 23.67 37.08 -28.18
N GLY A 66 23.54 37.75 -27.04
CA GLY A 66 22.91 37.22 -25.83
C GLY A 66 23.85 36.46 -24.88
N PHE A 67 25.19 36.58 -25.06
CA PHE A 67 26.17 36.00 -24.15
C PHE A 67 26.51 36.96 -23.00
N GLU A 68 26.32 36.48 -21.76
CA GLU A 68 26.74 37.18 -20.57
C GLU A 68 28.08 36.58 -20.06
N ILE A 69 29.20 37.29 -20.35
CA ILE A 69 30.55 36.85 -19.99
C ILE A 69 31.16 37.87 -19.04
N ASP A 70 31.68 37.38 -17.91
CA ASP A 70 32.31 38.23 -16.92
C ASP A 70 33.75 38.69 -17.31
N ALA A 71 34.36 39.54 -16.45
CA ALA A 71 35.70 40.05 -16.68
C ALA A 71 36.81 39.00 -16.65
N ASN A 72 36.54 37.83 -16.10
CA ASN A 72 37.47 36.68 -16.03
C ASN A 72 37.31 35.72 -17.22
N GLY A 73 36.37 35.99 -18.12
CA GLY A 73 36.08 35.13 -19.25
C GLY A 73 35.13 33.96 -18.91
N VAL A 74 34.37 34.03 -17.81
CA VAL A 74 33.36 33.02 -17.48
C VAL A 74 32.06 33.34 -18.16
N LEU A 75 31.53 32.44 -19.01
CA LEU A 75 30.19 32.51 -19.55
C LEU A 75 29.18 32.15 -18.46
N LEU A 76 28.48 33.16 -17.95
CA LEU A 76 27.52 33.03 -16.86
C LEU A 76 26.16 32.57 -17.34
N ARG A 77 25.72 33.08 -18.51
CA ARG A 77 24.39 32.83 -19.06
C ARG A 77 24.30 33.12 -20.55
N TYR A 78 23.41 32.40 -21.25
CA TYR A 78 22.99 32.68 -22.60
C TYR A 78 21.49 32.99 -22.63
N THR A 79 21.13 34.15 -23.23
CA THR A 79 19.74 34.63 -23.32
C THR A 79 19.25 34.76 -24.76
N GLY A 80 20.09 34.38 -25.72
CA GLY A 80 19.76 34.41 -27.16
C GLY A 80 18.84 33.25 -27.57
N SER A 81 18.38 33.27 -28.82
CA SER A 81 17.50 32.25 -29.40
C SER A 81 18.04 31.70 -30.73
N ALA A 82 19.34 31.83 -30.99
CA ALA A 82 19.94 31.32 -32.23
C ALA A 82 19.89 29.78 -32.25
N SER A 83 19.60 29.23 -33.42
CA SER A 83 19.62 27.77 -33.66
C SER A 83 21.06 27.23 -33.74
N ASP A 84 22.02 28.01 -34.18
CA ASP A 84 23.46 27.68 -34.22
C ASP A 84 24.20 28.69 -33.34
N ILE A 85 24.81 28.19 -32.25
CA ILE A 85 25.52 28.98 -31.24
C ILE A 85 27.01 28.69 -31.35
N THR A 86 27.82 29.72 -31.61
CA THR A 86 29.26 29.67 -31.42
C THR A 86 29.61 30.51 -30.19
N ILE A 87 30.05 29.87 -29.11
CA ILE A 87 30.48 30.57 -27.91
C ILE A 87 31.69 31.43 -28.20
N PRO A 88 31.71 32.71 -27.78
CA PRO A 88 32.80 33.63 -28.14
C PRO A 88 34.15 33.15 -27.64
N GLY A 89 35.24 33.28 -28.47
CA GLY A 89 36.61 32.86 -28.15
C GLY A 89 37.25 33.56 -26.93
N LYS A 90 36.61 34.60 -26.36
CA LYS A 90 37.01 35.20 -25.09
C LYS A 90 36.55 34.39 -23.88
N ALA A 91 35.69 33.40 -24.05
CA ALA A 91 35.26 32.51 -22.98
C ALA A 91 36.38 31.53 -22.61
N THR A 92 36.72 31.46 -21.31
CA THR A 92 37.71 30.55 -20.76
C THR A 92 37.08 29.49 -19.86
N ALA A 93 35.82 29.70 -19.41
CA ALA A 93 35.01 28.77 -18.66
C ALA A 93 33.52 28.98 -18.97
N ILE A 94 32.72 27.97 -18.75
CA ILE A 94 31.26 27.99 -18.83
C ILE A 94 30.73 27.66 -17.42
N ALA A 95 29.89 28.53 -16.86
CA ALA A 95 29.32 28.35 -15.52
C ALA A 95 28.25 27.25 -15.50
N ASP A 96 27.87 26.86 -14.29
CA ASP A 96 26.75 25.95 -14.07
C ASP A 96 25.48 26.49 -14.71
N GLU A 97 24.74 25.62 -15.40
CA GLU A 97 23.46 25.90 -16.03
C GLU A 97 23.48 27.04 -17.10
N ALA A 98 24.66 27.49 -17.55
CA ALA A 98 24.78 28.69 -18.40
C ALA A 98 23.97 28.68 -19.72
N LEU A 99 23.76 27.49 -20.33
CA LEU A 99 22.94 27.28 -21.53
C LEU A 99 21.83 26.24 -21.29
N ARG A 100 21.43 26.02 -20.05
CA ARG A 100 20.40 25.05 -19.71
C ARG A 100 19.07 25.37 -20.42
N GLY A 101 18.42 24.35 -21.00
CA GLY A 101 17.14 24.50 -21.68
C GLY A 101 17.17 25.34 -22.96
N THR A 102 18.35 25.63 -23.52
CA THR A 102 18.46 26.35 -24.79
C THR A 102 17.75 25.61 -25.91
N THR A 103 17.17 26.38 -26.86
CA THR A 103 16.52 25.83 -28.06
C THR A 103 17.48 25.64 -29.23
N ALA A 104 18.79 25.86 -29.03
CA ALA A 104 19.80 25.69 -30.06
C ALA A 104 19.86 24.23 -30.55
N GLU A 105 20.03 24.08 -31.86
CA GLU A 105 20.27 22.77 -32.50
C GLU A 105 21.77 22.42 -32.56
N ARG A 106 22.64 23.42 -32.54
CA ARG A 106 24.09 23.26 -32.55
C ARG A 106 24.76 24.22 -31.61
N ILE A 107 25.75 23.72 -30.83
CA ILE A 107 26.59 24.54 -29.97
C ILE A 107 28.05 24.24 -30.30
N THR A 108 28.86 25.26 -30.60
CA THR A 108 30.32 25.14 -30.76
C THR A 108 30.99 25.77 -29.55
N VAL A 109 31.80 24.98 -28.86
CA VAL A 109 32.63 25.41 -27.71
C VAL A 109 34.05 25.68 -28.21
N PRO A 110 34.58 26.92 -28.03
CA PRO A 110 35.91 27.28 -28.55
C PRO A 110 37.03 26.60 -27.79
N ALA A 111 38.16 26.43 -28.44
CA ALA A 111 39.37 25.81 -27.87
C ALA A 111 39.90 26.49 -26.61
N THR A 112 39.52 27.75 -26.33
CA THR A 112 39.93 28.52 -25.16
C THR A 112 39.27 28.10 -23.84
N VAL A 113 38.14 27.37 -23.89
CA VAL A 113 37.40 26.91 -22.69
C VAL A 113 38.20 25.81 -21.98
N ARG A 114 38.41 26.00 -20.70
CA ARG A 114 39.13 25.05 -19.82
C ARG A 114 38.24 24.21 -18.96
N THR A 115 37.10 24.74 -18.52
CA THR A 115 36.12 24.08 -17.64
C THR A 115 34.72 24.38 -18.07
N ILE A 116 33.84 23.42 -17.94
CA ILE A 116 32.40 23.53 -18.16
C ILE A 116 31.73 23.05 -16.86
N GLY A 117 30.88 23.89 -16.30
CA GLY A 117 30.17 23.67 -15.06
C GLY A 117 29.05 22.63 -15.16
N ASP A 118 28.43 22.36 -14.03
CA ASP A 118 27.35 21.39 -13.89
C ASP A 118 26.13 21.84 -14.71
N ARG A 119 25.47 20.90 -15.41
CA ARG A 119 24.24 21.12 -16.17
C ARG A 119 24.32 22.21 -17.22
N ALA A 120 25.52 22.58 -17.64
CA ALA A 120 25.74 23.74 -18.54
C ALA A 120 24.88 23.70 -19.81
N PHE A 121 24.58 22.51 -20.38
CA PHE A 121 23.73 22.29 -21.55
C PHE A 121 22.55 21.36 -21.26
N ALA A 122 22.25 21.10 -19.99
CA ALA A 122 21.16 20.20 -19.61
C ALA A 122 19.81 20.70 -20.14
N ASP A 123 18.87 19.80 -20.38
CA ASP A 123 17.52 20.09 -20.88
C ASP A 123 17.47 20.77 -22.27
N ALA A 124 18.58 20.82 -22.99
CA ALA A 124 18.63 21.34 -24.35
C ALA A 124 18.05 20.31 -25.35
N ARG A 125 16.74 20.12 -25.32
CA ARG A 125 16.02 19.03 -26.01
C ARG A 125 16.06 19.11 -27.55
N GLN A 126 16.49 20.24 -28.13
CA GLN A 126 16.64 20.39 -29.56
C GLN A 126 18.11 20.30 -30.01
N LEU A 127 19.05 20.15 -29.09
CA LEU A 127 20.48 20.09 -29.36
C LEU A 127 20.84 18.79 -30.08
N LYS A 128 21.20 18.92 -31.38
CA LYS A 128 21.61 17.82 -32.26
C LYS A 128 23.12 17.61 -32.26
N ALA A 129 23.90 18.69 -32.01
CA ALA A 129 25.35 18.66 -32.03
C ALA A 129 25.97 19.57 -30.97
N LEU A 130 26.83 19.03 -30.14
CA LEU A 130 27.71 19.73 -29.21
C LEU A 130 29.16 19.51 -29.69
N VAL A 131 29.76 20.53 -30.24
CA VAL A 131 31.08 20.45 -30.90
C VAL A 131 32.12 21.18 -30.07
N PHE A 132 33.20 20.51 -29.71
CA PHE A 132 34.37 21.09 -29.07
C PHE A 132 35.41 21.34 -30.15
N GLU A 133 35.90 22.60 -30.28
CA GLU A 133 37.06 22.90 -31.15
C GLU A 133 38.31 22.21 -30.57
N ASP A 134 38.84 21.23 -31.29
CA ASP A 134 40.09 20.50 -30.94
C ASP A 134 40.79 20.10 -32.24
N THR A 135 41.56 21.03 -32.79
CA THR A 135 42.29 20.82 -34.05
C THR A 135 43.80 20.88 -33.80
N ALA A 136 44.60 20.41 -34.74
CA ALA A 136 46.09 20.44 -34.61
C ALA A 136 46.60 21.88 -34.46
N ASP A 137 45.97 22.85 -35.14
CA ASP A 137 46.36 24.27 -35.08
C ASP A 137 45.80 24.99 -33.86
N HIS A 138 44.67 24.57 -33.37
CA HIS A 138 43.98 25.12 -32.19
C HIS A 138 43.52 23.98 -31.26
N PRO A 139 44.43 23.37 -30.49
CA PRO A 139 44.07 22.28 -29.61
C PRO A 139 43.27 22.77 -28.42
N SER A 140 42.20 22.05 -28.07
CA SER A 140 41.34 22.36 -26.97
C SER A 140 42.13 22.47 -25.65
N GLN A 141 41.75 23.43 -24.81
CA GLN A 141 42.28 23.59 -23.44
C GLN A 141 41.35 22.98 -22.41
N LEU A 142 40.28 22.29 -22.80
CA LEU A 142 39.30 21.70 -21.90
C LEU A 142 39.94 20.59 -21.03
N THR A 143 39.89 20.75 -19.71
CA THR A 143 40.44 19.82 -18.74
C THR A 143 39.34 19.12 -17.89
N ALA A 144 38.18 19.75 -17.72
CA ALA A 144 37.10 19.22 -16.92
C ALA A 144 35.72 19.57 -17.48
N LEU A 145 34.81 18.57 -17.40
CA LEU A 145 33.37 18.71 -17.63
C LEU A 145 32.64 18.42 -16.31
N GLY A 146 31.69 19.25 -15.96
CA GLY A 146 30.85 19.10 -14.75
C GLY A 146 29.88 17.93 -14.79
N ALA A 147 29.13 17.79 -13.72
CA ALA A 147 28.08 16.79 -13.60
C ALA A 147 26.89 17.13 -14.49
N GLU A 148 26.23 16.10 -15.03
CA GLU A 148 25.00 16.23 -15.82
C GLU A 148 25.10 17.29 -16.96
N VAL A 149 26.28 17.50 -17.49
CA VAL A 149 26.60 18.63 -18.38
C VAL A 149 25.67 18.72 -19.59
N ALA A 150 25.25 17.57 -20.15
CA ALA A 150 24.30 17.48 -21.27
C ALA A 150 23.17 16.50 -20.95
N LEU A 151 22.72 16.48 -19.68
CA LEU A 151 21.58 15.69 -19.23
C LEU A 151 20.32 16.00 -20.04
N ASN A 152 19.53 14.97 -20.39
CA ASN A 152 18.24 15.11 -21.06
C ASN A 152 18.29 15.80 -22.42
N THR A 153 19.38 15.55 -23.20
CA THR A 153 19.59 16.04 -24.58
C THR A 153 19.18 14.96 -25.58
N LEU A 154 17.86 14.75 -25.74
CA LEU A 154 17.25 13.57 -26.39
C LEU A 154 17.57 13.39 -27.87
N VAL A 155 18.03 14.43 -28.55
CA VAL A 155 18.34 14.42 -30.01
C VAL A 155 19.84 14.63 -30.30
N LEU A 156 20.67 14.73 -29.26
CA LEU A 156 22.11 14.81 -29.39
C LEU A 156 22.66 13.45 -29.85
N THR A 157 23.35 13.40 -31.00
CA THR A 157 23.69 12.09 -31.61
C THR A 157 25.12 11.63 -31.39
N GLU A 158 26.05 12.53 -31.18
CA GLU A 158 27.49 12.21 -31.09
C GLU A 158 28.22 13.14 -30.14
N ILE A 159 29.10 12.59 -29.32
CA ILE A 159 30.01 13.32 -28.45
C ILE A 159 31.43 12.79 -28.61
N THR A 160 32.34 13.70 -28.94
CA THR A 160 33.79 13.49 -28.88
C THR A 160 34.34 14.44 -27.83
N VAL A 161 34.82 13.88 -26.70
CA VAL A 161 35.41 14.64 -25.61
C VAL A 161 36.88 14.95 -25.96
N PRO A 162 37.32 16.24 -25.85
CA PRO A 162 38.67 16.66 -26.21
C PRO A 162 39.79 15.93 -25.49
N SER A 163 40.93 15.83 -26.18
CA SER A 163 42.09 14.99 -25.80
C SER A 163 42.71 15.33 -24.44
N LYS A 164 42.62 16.60 -23.96
CA LYS A 164 43.18 17.04 -22.68
C LYS A 164 42.23 16.89 -21.49
N THR A 165 40.96 16.49 -21.70
CA THR A 165 39.98 16.35 -20.63
C THR A 165 40.40 15.22 -19.72
N ALA A 166 40.70 15.52 -18.46
CA ALA A 166 41.12 14.58 -17.46
C ALA A 166 40.02 14.25 -16.42
N SER A 167 38.91 15.01 -16.40
CA SER A 167 37.82 14.83 -15.46
C SER A 167 36.46 15.01 -16.15
N LEU A 168 35.58 14.08 -15.92
CA LEU A 168 34.15 14.13 -16.27
C LEU A 168 33.33 14.01 -15.00
N GLY A 169 32.28 14.82 -14.89
CA GLY A 169 31.33 14.73 -13.79
C GLY A 169 30.35 13.56 -13.96
N GLU A 170 29.72 13.22 -12.87
CA GLU A 170 28.66 12.20 -12.82
C GLU A 170 27.53 12.53 -13.79
N GLY A 171 27.00 11.52 -14.48
CA GLY A 171 25.85 11.68 -15.37
C GLY A 171 26.04 12.66 -16.54
N ALA A 172 27.29 12.99 -16.90
CA ALA A 172 27.60 14.08 -17.84
C ALA A 172 26.77 14.05 -19.14
N PHE A 173 26.41 12.85 -19.65
CA PHE A 173 25.62 12.64 -20.86
C PHE A 173 24.44 11.68 -20.61
N ALA A 174 23.94 11.61 -19.40
CA ALA A 174 22.79 10.77 -19.07
C ALA A 174 21.50 11.24 -19.78
N ASP A 175 20.57 10.30 -19.97
CA ASP A 175 19.26 10.59 -20.60
C ASP A 175 19.38 11.31 -21.96
N SER A 176 20.39 10.93 -22.75
CA SER A 176 20.69 11.55 -24.03
C SER A 176 20.39 10.65 -25.23
N GLY A 177 20.23 11.26 -26.40
CA GLY A 177 20.01 10.57 -27.69
C GLY A 177 21.30 10.08 -28.36
N ILE A 178 22.45 10.10 -27.65
CA ILE A 178 23.75 9.79 -28.27
C ILE A 178 23.80 8.34 -28.79
N THR A 179 24.32 8.22 -30.01
CA THR A 179 24.59 6.94 -30.66
C THR A 179 26.07 6.56 -30.60
N ARG A 180 26.94 7.59 -30.48
CA ARG A 180 28.42 7.44 -30.42
C ARG A 180 29.00 8.33 -29.34
N LEU A 181 29.88 7.73 -28.53
CA LEU A 181 30.67 8.41 -27.52
C LEU A 181 32.16 8.12 -27.73
N SER A 182 32.98 9.15 -27.76
CA SER A 182 34.44 9.02 -27.78
C SER A 182 35.08 9.75 -26.61
N LEU A 183 35.68 9.00 -25.68
CA LEU A 183 36.40 9.49 -24.51
C LEU A 183 37.92 9.58 -24.79
N PRO A 184 38.61 10.56 -24.18
CA PRO A 184 40.05 10.72 -24.37
C PRO A 184 40.90 9.71 -23.57
N ASP A 185 42.18 9.54 -23.96
CA ASP A 185 43.14 8.67 -23.29
C ASP A 185 43.62 9.24 -21.95
N SER A 186 43.35 10.48 -21.65
CA SER A 186 43.69 11.17 -20.41
C SER A 186 42.83 10.71 -19.21
N LEU A 187 41.67 10.07 -19.46
CA LEU A 187 40.79 9.56 -18.40
C LEU A 187 41.33 8.27 -17.79
N THR A 188 41.41 8.24 -16.47
CA THR A 188 41.75 7.04 -15.70
C THR A 188 40.57 6.36 -15.06
N SER A 189 39.40 7.04 -15.04
CA SER A 189 38.13 6.48 -14.57
C SER A 189 36.97 6.98 -15.44
N ILE A 190 35.98 6.15 -15.62
CA ILE A 190 34.67 6.52 -16.20
C ILE A 190 33.75 6.84 -15.04
N PRO A 191 33.18 8.05 -14.95
CA PRO A 191 32.36 8.46 -13.81
C PRO A 191 31.04 7.69 -13.74
N ALA A 192 30.42 7.75 -12.56
CA ALA A 192 29.10 7.17 -12.34
C ALA A 192 28.06 7.80 -13.30
N ARG A 193 27.13 6.97 -13.78
CA ARG A 193 25.95 7.36 -14.57
C ARG A 193 26.27 8.07 -15.89
N LEU A 194 27.53 8.00 -16.37
CA LEU A 194 28.03 8.80 -17.51
C LEU A 194 27.04 8.92 -18.66
N VAL A 195 26.46 7.80 -19.12
CA VAL A 195 25.46 7.70 -20.20
C VAL A 195 24.24 6.88 -19.79
N LYS A 196 23.91 6.90 -18.51
CA LYS A 196 22.72 6.18 -18.00
C LYS A 196 21.48 6.55 -18.82
N ASN A 197 20.65 5.53 -19.16
CA ASN A 197 19.43 5.68 -19.96
C ASN A 197 19.62 6.18 -21.42
N SER A 198 20.85 6.24 -21.92
CA SER A 198 21.12 6.60 -23.33
C SER A 198 20.94 5.37 -24.24
N SER A 199 19.68 4.94 -24.40
CA SER A 199 19.29 3.67 -25.03
C SER A 199 19.74 3.50 -26.49
N LEU A 200 20.04 4.59 -27.20
CA LEU A 200 20.46 4.61 -28.59
C LEU A 200 21.97 4.45 -28.78
N LEU A 201 22.76 4.47 -27.69
CA LEU A 201 24.22 4.35 -27.75
C LEU A 201 24.62 2.99 -28.35
N THR A 202 25.30 3.02 -29.48
CA THR A 202 25.80 1.81 -30.19
C THR A 202 27.30 1.63 -30.09
N GLU A 203 28.04 2.72 -29.90
CA GLU A 203 29.51 2.73 -29.87
C GLU A 203 30.01 3.64 -28.75
N ALA A 204 30.87 3.09 -27.89
CA ALA A 204 31.61 3.83 -26.87
C ALA A 204 33.12 3.50 -27.00
N VAL A 205 33.89 4.54 -27.37
CA VAL A 205 35.35 4.45 -27.47
C VAL A 205 36.00 4.98 -26.19
N VAL A 206 36.82 4.16 -25.55
CA VAL A 206 37.46 4.48 -24.27
C VAL A 206 38.99 4.39 -24.38
N GLY A 207 39.73 5.12 -23.54
CA GLY A 207 41.19 4.99 -23.44
C GLY A 207 41.62 3.75 -22.69
N ASN A 208 42.82 3.27 -22.98
CA ASN A 208 43.36 2.06 -22.30
C ASN A 208 43.92 2.33 -20.88
N ALA A 209 43.98 3.61 -20.45
CA ALA A 209 44.41 3.98 -19.10
C ALA A 209 43.30 3.89 -18.03
N VAL A 210 42.06 3.59 -18.44
CA VAL A 210 40.91 3.46 -17.53
C VAL A 210 41.11 2.27 -16.60
N THR A 211 41.11 2.53 -15.29
CA THR A 211 41.23 1.52 -14.22
C THR A 211 39.89 1.23 -13.54
N GLU A 212 38.89 2.12 -13.70
CA GLU A 212 37.59 2.00 -13.06
C GLU A 212 36.47 2.45 -13.98
N ILE A 213 35.39 1.66 -14.04
CA ILE A 213 34.11 2.03 -14.63
C ILE A 213 33.14 2.22 -13.48
N GLY A 214 32.65 3.46 -13.30
CA GLY A 214 31.82 3.86 -12.17
C GLY A 214 30.42 3.25 -12.17
N GLU A 215 29.70 3.50 -11.08
CA GLU A 215 28.32 3.04 -10.85
C GLU A 215 27.41 3.45 -12.03
N ALA A 216 26.63 2.50 -12.53
CA ALA A 216 25.64 2.70 -13.59
C ALA A 216 26.13 3.48 -14.82
N ALA A 217 27.45 3.47 -15.09
CA ALA A 217 28.07 4.32 -16.13
C ALA A 217 27.43 4.16 -17.51
N PHE A 218 27.05 2.91 -17.89
CA PHE A 218 26.38 2.56 -19.14
C PHE A 218 25.00 1.91 -18.92
N SER A 219 24.43 2.03 -17.73
CA SER A 219 23.16 1.40 -17.36
C SER A 219 22.03 1.83 -18.31
N ALA A 220 21.22 0.87 -18.78
CA ALA A 220 20.14 1.05 -19.75
C ALA A 220 20.55 1.59 -21.14
N ALA A 221 21.84 1.43 -21.52
CA ALA A 221 22.30 1.64 -22.88
C ALA A 221 22.01 0.38 -23.75
N HIS A 222 20.74 0.11 -24.01
CA HIS A 222 20.25 -1.14 -24.61
C HIS A 222 20.84 -1.50 -25.98
N SER A 223 21.34 -0.50 -26.73
CA SER A 223 21.95 -0.70 -28.05
C SER A 223 23.47 -0.95 -28.01
N LEU A 224 24.12 -0.75 -26.85
CA LEU A 224 25.57 -0.91 -26.68
C LEU A 224 25.96 -2.39 -26.68
N LYS A 225 26.69 -2.81 -27.72
CA LYS A 225 27.10 -4.21 -27.88
C LYS A 225 28.49 -4.52 -27.34
N GLY A 226 29.27 -3.52 -26.95
CA GLY A 226 30.64 -3.64 -26.42
C GLY A 226 31.28 -2.26 -26.34
N LEU A 227 32.44 -2.21 -25.66
CA LEU A 227 33.34 -1.08 -25.70
C LEU A 227 34.38 -1.25 -26.83
N SER A 228 34.88 -0.14 -27.34
CA SER A 228 36.02 -0.07 -28.23
C SER A 228 37.17 0.62 -27.50
N VAL A 229 38.30 -0.03 -27.40
CA VAL A 229 39.52 0.49 -26.71
C VAL A 229 40.45 1.11 -27.72
N ARG A 230 40.90 2.35 -27.49
CA ARG A 230 41.89 3.02 -28.34
C ARG A 230 43.26 2.42 -28.15
N GLN A 231 43.91 2.09 -29.26
CA GLN A 231 45.21 1.45 -29.30
C GLN A 231 46.30 2.48 -29.63
N ALA A 232 47.58 2.16 -29.33
CA ALA A 232 48.71 2.93 -29.77
C ALA A 232 48.68 3.09 -31.30
N GLY A 233 48.72 4.35 -31.80
CA GLY A 233 48.54 4.66 -33.21
C GLY A 233 47.14 5.05 -33.64
N GLY A 234 46.19 5.14 -32.72
CA GLY A 234 44.86 5.75 -32.95
C GLY A 234 43.80 4.78 -33.49
N SER A 235 44.10 3.53 -33.78
CA SER A 235 43.09 2.52 -34.11
C SER A 235 42.32 2.12 -32.87
N THR A 236 41.17 1.47 -33.01
CA THR A 236 40.35 0.92 -31.92
C THR A 236 40.23 -0.61 -32.04
N ALA A 237 40.12 -1.29 -30.91
CA ALA A 237 39.85 -2.73 -30.84
C ALA A 237 38.70 -3.00 -29.88
N PRO A 238 37.80 -3.95 -30.16
CA PRO A 238 36.73 -4.30 -29.23
C PRO A 238 37.29 -4.91 -27.93
N GLY A 239 36.68 -4.65 -26.80
CA GLY A 239 37.03 -5.20 -25.50
C GLY A 239 37.05 -4.15 -24.38
N PHE A 240 37.60 -4.55 -23.24
CA PHE A 240 37.79 -3.68 -22.07
C PHE A 240 39.23 -3.17 -21.99
N PRO A 241 39.47 -1.99 -21.35
CA PRO A 241 40.83 -1.47 -21.11
C PRO A 241 41.69 -2.48 -20.39
N SER A 242 42.91 -2.70 -20.84
CA SER A 242 43.84 -3.67 -20.22
C SER A 242 44.31 -3.28 -18.82
N SER A 243 44.13 -2.04 -18.41
CA SER A 243 44.38 -1.53 -17.05
C SER A 243 43.16 -1.59 -16.13
N LEU A 244 41.99 -2.03 -16.59
CA LEU A 244 40.75 -2.02 -15.83
C LEU A 244 40.83 -2.94 -14.60
N VAL A 245 40.55 -2.39 -13.41
CA VAL A 245 40.60 -3.09 -12.13
C VAL A 245 39.21 -3.31 -11.55
N THR A 246 38.35 -2.29 -11.66
CA THR A 246 37.02 -2.29 -11.03
C THR A 246 35.95 -1.99 -12.05
N ILE A 247 34.89 -2.82 -12.04
CA ILE A 247 33.64 -2.57 -12.71
C ILE A 247 32.62 -2.28 -11.59
N GLY A 248 32.06 -1.08 -11.57
CA GLY A 248 31.17 -0.59 -10.53
C GLY A 248 29.79 -1.24 -10.53
N GLN A 249 29.02 -0.96 -9.50
CA GLN A 249 27.62 -1.39 -9.38
C GLN A 249 26.82 -0.94 -10.61
N GLU A 250 25.96 -1.83 -11.15
CA GLU A 250 25.10 -1.56 -12.32
C GLU A 250 25.81 -1.01 -13.57
N ALA A 251 27.11 -1.06 -13.64
CA ALA A 251 27.89 -0.36 -14.68
C ALA A 251 27.41 -0.64 -16.11
N PHE A 252 26.98 -1.87 -16.41
CA PHE A 252 26.43 -2.33 -17.70
C PHE A 252 25.02 -2.92 -17.57
N ASN A 253 24.31 -2.65 -16.48
CA ASN A 253 22.96 -3.16 -16.29
C ASN A 253 22.05 -2.84 -17.49
N ALA A 254 21.32 -3.84 -18.00
CA ALA A 254 20.39 -3.70 -19.11
C ALA A 254 21.01 -3.14 -20.41
N THR A 255 22.26 -3.49 -20.72
CA THR A 255 22.92 -3.16 -22.00
C THR A 255 22.64 -4.21 -23.08
N GLY A 256 23.13 -3.97 -24.30
CA GLY A 256 23.04 -4.89 -25.45
C GLY A 256 24.24 -5.82 -25.63
N LEU A 257 25.09 -6.00 -24.60
CA LEU A 257 26.30 -6.81 -24.70
C LEU A 257 25.99 -8.27 -25.09
N GLY A 258 26.73 -8.82 -26.06
CA GLY A 258 26.58 -10.22 -26.48
C GLY A 258 27.63 -11.16 -25.86
N SER A 259 28.80 -10.64 -25.56
CA SER A 259 29.91 -11.36 -24.88
C SER A 259 30.72 -10.41 -24.03
N VAL A 260 31.35 -10.94 -22.99
CA VAL A 260 32.26 -10.22 -22.08
C VAL A 260 33.46 -11.11 -21.84
N ASP A 261 34.69 -10.62 -22.23
CA ASP A 261 35.96 -11.19 -21.84
C ASP A 261 36.71 -10.16 -21.00
N LEU A 262 36.93 -10.48 -19.72
CA LEU A 262 37.58 -9.57 -18.80
C LEU A 262 39.10 -9.62 -18.90
N PRO A 263 39.80 -8.45 -18.94
CA PRO A 263 41.25 -8.44 -18.92
C PRO A 263 41.83 -8.96 -17.59
N PRO A 264 43.06 -9.48 -17.57
CA PRO A 264 43.68 -10.04 -16.37
C PRO A 264 43.82 -9.10 -15.18
N SER A 265 43.70 -7.79 -15.42
CA SER A 265 43.77 -6.74 -14.39
C SER A 265 42.53 -6.63 -13.51
N VAL A 266 41.34 -7.09 -13.97
CA VAL A 266 40.08 -6.95 -13.22
C VAL A 266 40.11 -7.78 -11.95
N ARG A 267 39.77 -7.11 -10.83
CA ARG A 267 39.71 -7.69 -9.47
C ARG A 267 38.29 -7.76 -8.92
N THR A 268 37.44 -6.80 -9.30
CA THR A 268 36.11 -6.65 -8.70
C THR A 268 35.05 -6.38 -9.76
N ILE A 269 33.97 -7.14 -9.70
CA ILE A 269 32.72 -6.89 -10.40
C ILE A 269 31.70 -6.48 -9.34
N GLY A 270 31.12 -5.29 -9.48
CA GLY A 270 30.14 -4.73 -8.56
C GLY A 270 28.76 -5.39 -8.66
N ASP A 271 27.87 -5.01 -7.73
CA ASP A 271 26.52 -5.52 -7.68
C ASP A 271 25.74 -5.16 -8.96
N ALA A 272 24.98 -6.11 -9.51
CA ALA A 272 24.20 -5.94 -10.72
C ALA A 272 24.98 -5.42 -11.95
N ALA A 273 26.31 -5.53 -11.96
CA ALA A 273 27.16 -4.91 -12.98
C ALA A 273 26.78 -5.29 -14.42
N PHE A 274 26.36 -6.53 -14.66
CA PHE A 274 25.88 -7.08 -15.95
C PHE A 274 24.46 -7.66 -15.84
N ASN A 275 23.65 -7.16 -14.88
CA ASN A 275 22.29 -7.63 -14.69
C ASN A 275 21.38 -7.32 -15.90
N ALA A 276 20.38 -8.15 -16.14
CA ALA A 276 19.35 -7.96 -17.15
C ALA A 276 19.88 -7.84 -18.59
N ILE A 277 20.91 -8.61 -18.93
CA ILE A 277 21.46 -8.68 -20.29
C ILE A 277 21.15 -10.07 -20.90
N GLU A 278 19.90 -10.28 -21.30
CA GLU A 278 19.45 -11.58 -21.85
C GLU A 278 20.27 -12.09 -23.06
N ARG A 279 20.90 -11.18 -23.79
CA ARG A 279 21.75 -11.50 -24.97
C ARG A 279 23.18 -11.86 -24.62
N LEU A 280 23.59 -11.63 -23.37
CA LEU A 280 24.97 -11.98 -22.92
C LEU A 280 25.10 -13.51 -22.83
N SER A 281 25.62 -14.11 -23.85
CA SER A 281 25.71 -15.58 -23.98
C SER A 281 27.07 -16.17 -23.53
N HIS A 282 28.10 -15.33 -23.44
CA HIS A 282 29.45 -15.73 -23.03
C HIS A 282 30.04 -14.72 -22.03
N VAL A 283 30.66 -15.27 -20.97
CA VAL A 283 31.41 -14.49 -19.98
C VAL A 283 32.72 -15.22 -19.68
N GLY A 284 33.84 -14.60 -20.08
CA GLY A 284 35.20 -15.02 -19.73
C GLY A 284 35.70 -14.27 -18.49
N LEU A 285 35.68 -14.94 -17.34
CA LEU A 285 36.27 -14.42 -16.09
C LEU A 285 37.79 -14.71 -16.07
N ASN A 286 38.57 -13.76 -15.51
CA ASN A 286 40.05 -13.90 -15.46
C ASN A 286 40.55 -14.49 -14.12
N GLU A 287 41.73 -15.12 -14.11
CA GLU A 287 42.38 -15.67 -12.94
C GLU A 287 42.99 -14.63 -11.98
N GLY A 288 42.59 -13.41 -12.07
CA GLY A 288 42.91 -12.36 -11.10
C GLY A 288 41.69 -11.81 -10.37
N LEU A 289 40.48 -12.20 -10.80
CA LEU A 289 39.24 -11.78 -10.20
C LEU A 289 39.12 -12.30 -8.77
N VAL A 290 38.70 -11.41 -7.83
CA VAL A 290 38.58 -11.71 -6.40
C VAL A 290 37.15 -11.79 -5.97
N SER A 291 36.32 -10.86 -6.47
CA SER A 291 34.89 -10.75 -6.03
C SER A 291 33.93 -10.56 -7.21
N ILE A 292 32.79 -11.21 -7.09
CA ILE A 292 31.62 -11.07 -7.96
C ILE A 292 30.49 -10.56 -7.06
N GLY A 293 29.90 -9.39 -7.39
CA GLY A 293 28.84 -8.75 -6.61
C GLY A 293 27.50 -9.46 -6.69
N SER A 294 26.58 -9.02 -5.84
CA SER A 294 25.20 -9.53 -5.82
C SER A 294 24.49 -9.24 -7.14
N SER A 295 23.73 -10.21 -7.65
CA SER A 295 23.02 -10.09 -8.93
C SER A 295 23.90 -9.72 -10.14
N ALA A 296 25.22 -9.85 -10.06
CA ALA A 296 26.16 -9.35 -11.07
C ALA A 296 25.86 -9.81 -12.50
N PHE A 297 25.39 -11.05 -12.68
CA PHE A 297 25.00 -11.65 -13.96
C PHE A 297 23.57 -12.18 -13.95
N ARG A 298 22.71 -11.66 -13.04
CA ARG A 298 21.32 -12.08 -12.96
C ARG A 298 20.58 -11.78 -14.27
N THR A 299 19.69 -12.66 -14.68
CA THR A 299 18.88 -12.54 -15.91
C THR A 299 19.72 -12.35 -17.16
N THR A 300 20.83 -13.12 -17.28
CA THR A 300 21.66 -13.16 -18.48
C THR A 300 21.42 -14.44 -19.30
N GLY A 301 21.82 -14.41 -20.56
CA GLY A 301 21.74 -15.53 -21.49
C GLY A 301 22.99 -16.45 -21.48
N ILE A 302 23.83 -16.39 -20.46
CA ILE A 302 25.06 -17.23 -20.37
C ILE A 302 24.68 -18.71 -20.40
N THR A 303 25.46 -19.50 -21.16
CA THR A 303 25.23 -20.95 -21.31
C THR A 303 26.07 -21.78 -20.37
N GLU A 304 27.20 -21.27 -19.96
CA GLU A 304 28.14 -21.87 -19.00
C GLU A 304 28.87 -20.78 -18.23
N ILE A 305 29.32 -21.08 -17.01
CA ILE A 305 30.19 -20.19 -16.24
C ILE A 305 31.31 -20.95 -15.57
N VAL A 306 32.53 -20.42 -15.66
CA VAL A 306 33.70 -20.91 -14.93
C VAL A 306 34.11 -19.82 -13.94
N ILE A 307 33.89 -20.07 -12.65
CA ILE A 307 34.34 -19.18 -11.57
C ILE A 307 35.84 -19.53 -11.31
N PRO A 308 36.76 -18.57 -11.50
CA PRO A 308 38.19 -18.83 -11.37
C PRO A 308 38.62 -19.21 -9.96
N ASP A 309 39.80 -19.83 -9.86
CA ASP A 309 40.40 -20.21 -8.57
C ASP A 309 40.72 -19.03 -7.64
N SER A 310 40.89 -17.83 -8.19
CA SER A 310 41.19 -16.62 -7.46
C SER A 310 39.98 -15.98 -6.78
N VAL A 311 38.73 -16.31 -7.21
CA VAL A 311 37.49 -15.76 -6.65
C VAL A 311 37.26 -16.35 -5.27
N THR A 312 37.09 -15.43 -4.28
CA THR A 312 36.83 -15.80 -2.88
C THR A 312 35.34 -15.51 -2.51
N THR A 313 34.75 -14.48 -3.12
CA THR A 313 33.39 -14.04 -2.80
C THR A 313 32.50 -14.00 -4.02
N VAL A 314 31.29 -14.56 -3.86
CA VAL A 314 30.20 -14.52 -4.85
C VAL A 314 28.96 -14.00 -4.14
N GLY A 315 28.42 -12.87 -4.61
CA GLY A 315 27.27 -12.24 -4.00
C GLY A 315 25.95 -13.01 -4.23
N SER A 316 24.96 -12.68 -3.42
CA SER A 316 23.61 -13.22 -3.52
C SER A 316 23.05 -13.06 -4.93
N SER A 317 22.37 -14.09 -5.45
CA SER A 317 21.73 -14.08 -6.77
C SER A 317 22.66 -13.79 -7.96
N ALA A 318 23.97 -13.93 -7.80
CA ALA A 318 24.96 -13.51 -8.82
C ALA A 318 24.69 -14.11 -10.21
N PHE A 319 24.16 -15.32 -10.30
CA PHE A 319 23.82 -16.05 -11.53
C PHE A 319 22.37 -16.53 -11.54
N SER A 320 21.50 -15.86 -10.80
CA SER A 320 20.07 -16.20 -10.74
C SER A 320 19.35 -15.88 -12.05
N GLU A 321 18.30 -16.62 -12.35
CA GLU A 321 17.47 -16.41 -13.55
C GLU A 321 18.22 -16.48 -14.88
N CYS A 322 19.41 -17.12 -14.91
CA CYS A 322 20.17 -17.36 -16.13
C CYS A 322 19.50 -18.52 -16.90
N SER A 323 18.51 -18.17 -17.71
CA SER A 323 17.61 -19.16 -18.35
C SER A 323 18.28 -20.13 -19.32
N ALA A 324 19.46 -19.81 -19.83
CA ALA A 324 20.26 -20.64 -20.76
C ALA A 324 21.43 -21.40 -20.08
N LEU A 325 21.72 -21.12 -18.78
CA LEU A 325 22.85 -21.67 -18.07
C LEU A 325 22.67 -23.19 -17.86
N THR A 326 23.58 -23.99 -18.40
CA THR A 326 23.55 -25.47 -18.36
C THR A 326 24.55 -26.07 -17.38
N SER A 327 25.69 -25.40 -17.14
CA SER A 327 26.77 -25.88 -16.26
C SER A 327 27.50 -24.73 -15.57
N ALA A 328 27.98 -25.00 -14.35
CA ALA A 328 28.81 -24.09 -13.59
C ALA A 328 30.03 -24.84 -13.00
N HIS A 329 31.22 -24.26 -13.14
CA HIS A 329 32.43 -24.72 -12.48
C HIS A 329 32.80 -23.77 -11.33
N ILE A 330 33.05 -24.33 -10.15
CA ILE A 330 33.42 -23.59 -8.93
C ILE A 330 34.93 -23.76 -8.67
N GLY A 331 35.67 -22.64 -8.74
CA GLY A 331 37.09 -22.61 -8.45
C GLY A 331 37.43 -22.89 -6.98
N ARG A 332 38.65 -23.14 -6.67
CA ARG A 332 39.11 -23.56 -5.33
C ARG A 332 39.00 -22.47 -4.27
N GLY A 333 39.02 -21.18 -4.65
CA GLY A 333 39.05 -20.06 -3.73
C GLY A 333 37.70 -19.68 -3.13
N VAL A 334 36.59 -20.16 -3.72
CA VAL A 334 35.23 -19.77 -3.24
C VAL A 334 35.00 -20.28 -1.83
N GLU A 335 34.74 -19.33 -0.92
CA GLU A 335 34.57 -19.58 0.51
C GLU A 335 33.19 -20.14 0.84
N ALA A 336 33.06 -20.77 2.03
CA ALA A 336 31.79 -21.31 2.51
C ALA A 336 30.70 -20.22 2.68
N GLY A 337 29.45 -20.55 2.33
CA GLY A 337 28.29 -19.64 2.48
C GLY A 337 28.12 -18.66 1.32
N GLN A 338 28.97 -18.69 0.28
CA GLN A 338 28.92 -17.75 -0.84
C GLN A 338 27.91 -18.14 -1.94
N LEU A 339 27.45 -19.39 -1.98
CA LEU A 339 26.72 -19.95 -3.14
C LEU A 339 25.26 -20.32 -2.84
N SER A 340 24.78 -20.13 -1.63
CA SER A 340 23.48 -20.65 -1.18
C SER A 340 22.28 -20.18 -2.04
N ASP A 341 22.33 -19.02 -2.63
CA ASP A 341 21.26 -18.50 -3.49
C ASP A 341 21.76 -17.97 -4.85
N ALA A 342 23.03 -18.19 -5.13
CA ALA A 342 23.70 -17.61 -6.29
C ALA A 342 23.12 -18.06 -7.65
N PHE A 343 22.47 -19.24 -7.75
CA PHE A 343 21.98 -19.86 -8.98
C PHE A 343 20.46 -20.08 -9.02
N THR A 344 19.70 -19.43 -8.13
CA THR A 344 18.25 -19.61 -8.03
C THR A 344 17.55 -19.35 -9.38
N SER A 345 16.51 -20.13 -9.69
CA SER A 345 15.71 -19.98 -10.92
C SER A 345 16.47 -20.14 -12.24
N SER A 346 17.71 -20.67 -12.24
CA SER A 346 18.45 -21.01 -13.45
C SER A 346 18.06 -22.40 -13.94
N ARG A 347 16.88 -22.47 -14.61
CA ARG A 347 16.12 -23.72 -14.87
C ARG A 347 16.75 -24.72 -15.85
N GLN A 348 17.79 -24.34 -16.58
CA GLN A 348 18.54 -25.24 -17.49
C GLN A 348 19.79 -25.83 -16.82
N LEU A 349 20.18 -25.31 -15.63
CA LEU A 349 21.38 -25.76 -14.93
C LEU A 349 21.26 -27.24 -14.55
N SER A 350 22.05 -28.07 -15.18
CA SER A 350 21.98 -29.53 -15.03
C SER A 350 23.03 -30.13 -14.06
N GLY A 351 24.05 -29.34 -13.70
CA GLY A 351 25.04 -29.80 -12.75
C GLY A 351 26.19 -28.83 -12.50
N PHE A 352 26.83 -29.06 -11.37
CA PHE A 352 28.06 -28.38 -10.93
C PHE A 352 29.28 -29.26 -11.08
N THR A 353 30.43 -28.63 -11.29
CA THR A 353 31.75 -29.21 -11.05
C THR A 353 32.50 -28.31 -10.07
N VAL A 354 33.35 -28.88 -9.21
CA VAL A 354 34.08 -28.13 -8.20
C VAL A 354 35.56 -28.51 -8.32
N ALA A 355 36.46 -27.54 -8.18
CA ALA A 355 37.90 -27.79 -8.15
C ALA A 355 38.23 -28.81 -7.03
N PRO A 356 39.05 -29.83 -7.27
CA PRO A 356 39.28 -30.94 -6.33
C PRO A 356 39.81 -30.50 -4.97
N ASP A 357 40.56 -29.40 -4.93
CA ASP A 357 41.19 -28.80 -3.74
C ASP A 357 40.38 -27.62 -3.15
N ASN A 358 39.13 -27.44 -3.58
CA ASN A 358 38.21 -26.52 -2.90
C ASN A 358 37.96 -27.01 -1.47
N ALA A 359 38.15 -26.10 -0.48
CA ALA A 359 38.07 -26.46 0.93
C ALA A 359 36.61 -26.42 1.48
N SER A 360 35.70 -25.77 0.75
CA SER A 360 34.35 -25.43 1.21
C SER A 360 33.25 -26.27 0.59
N TYR A 361 33.45 -26.73 -0.68
CA TYR A 361 32.41 -27.34 -1.49
C TYR A 361 32.85 -28.62 -2.18
N GLU A 362 31.84 -29.46 -2.48
CA GLU A 362 31.97 -30.65 -3.31
C GLU A 362 30.72 -30.85 -4.17
N ALA A 363 30.88 -31.33 -5.37
CA ALA A 363 29.78 -31.72 -6.25
C ALA A 363 29.58 -33.23 -6.19
N VAL A 364 28.46 -33.70 -5.66
CA VAL A 364 28.08 -35.11 -5.63
C VAL A 364 26.98 -35.34 -6.68
N ASP A 365 27.28 -36.12 -7.71
CA ASP A 365 26.40 -36.32 -8.87
C ASP A 365 25.85 -34.97 -9.42
N GLY A 366 26.73 -33.97 -9.51
CA GLY A 366 26.37 -32.62 -10.01
C GLY A 366 25.56 -31.76 -9.07
N VAL A 367 25.18 -32.22 -7.88
CA VAL A 367 24.52 -31.43 -6.83
C VAL A 367 25.59 -30.84 -5.92
N LEU A 368 25.48 -29.57 -5.60
CA LEU A 368 26.47 -28.86 -4.79
C LEU A 368 26.18 -29.04 -3.30
N TYR A 369 27.17 -29.56 -2.57
CA TYR A 369 27.15 -29.71 -1.11
C TYR A 369 28.28 -28.92 -0.46
N SER A 370 28.19 -28.68 0.84
CA SER A 370 29.36 -28.36 1.66
C SER A 370 30.39 -29.54 1.61
N LYS A 371 31.65 -29.24 1.84
CA LYS A 371 32.75 -30.26 1.76
C LYS A 371 32.57 -31.43 2.72
N ASP A 372 31.92 -31.23 3.84
CA ASP A 372 31.58 -32.22 4.87
C ASP A 372 30.19 -32.87 4.68
N HIS A 373 29.49 -32.54 3.61
CA HIS A 373 28.13 -32.96 3.26
C HIS A 373 27.04 -32.62 4.26
N THR A 374 27.35 -31.79 5.28
CA THR A 374 26.35 -31.38 6.29
C THR A 374 25.30 -30.38 5.75
N SER A 375 25.64 -29.69 4.65
CA SER A 375 24.70 -28.76 3.99
C SER A 375 24.54 -29.13 2.51
N LEU A 376 23.29 -29.26 2.02
CA LEU A 376 22.95 -29.20 0.61
C LEU A 376 22.83 -27.73 0.20
N VAL A 377 23.76 -27.30 -0.68
CA VAL A 377 23.89 -25.88 -1.06
C VAL A 377 23.00 -25.51 -2.24
N VAL A 378 23.12 -26.25 -3.37
CA VAL A 378 22.30 -26.02 -4.57
C VAL A 378 22.01 -27.34 -5.27
N TYR A 379 20.75 -27.64 -5.50
CA TYR A 379 20.24 -28.63 -6.42
C TYR A 379 20.02 -27.99 -7.79
N PRO A 380 20.67 -28.43 -8.86
CA PRO A 380 20.53 -27.82 -10.18
C PRO A 380 19.10 -27.96 -10.72
N ALA A 381 18.42 -26.82 -10.99
CA ALA A 381 17.00 -26.81 -11.36
C ALA A 381 16.71 -27.49 -12.73
N GLY A 382 17.71 -27.69 -13.59
CA GLY A 382 17.60 -28.44 -14.84
C GLY A 382 17.78 -29.96 -14.69
N LYS A 383 18.14 -30.45 -13.47
CA LYS A 383 18.38 -31.87 -13.20
C LYS A 383 17.09 -32.57 -12.78
N GLY A 384 16.87 -33.80 -13.28
CA GLY A 384 15.92 -34.75 -12.71
C GLY A 384 14.44 -34.40 -12.85
N SER A 385 14.03 -33.76 -13.94
CA SER A 385 12.62 -33.44 -14.18
C SER A 385 11.67 -34.61 -13.95
N GLY A 386 10.67 -34.45 -13.10
CA GLY A 386 9.66 -35.47 -12.80
C GLY A 386 10.16 -36.66 -11.97
N THR A 387 11.36 -36.60 -11.37
CA THR A 387 11.96 -37.69 -10.58
C THR A 387 11.91 -37.39 -9.07
N THR A 388 12.33 -38.38 -8.27
CA THR A 388 12.56 -38.23 -6.83
C THR A 388 14.05 -38.14 -6.57
N TYR A 389 14.49 -37.19 -5.74
CA TYR A 389 15.85 -37.02 -5.32
C TYR A 389 16.02 -37.46 -3.86
N THR A 390 17.12 -38.22 -3.56
CA THR A 390 17.48 -38.60 -2.20
C THR A 390 18.62 -37.73 -1.73
N VAL A 391 18.41 -36.96 -0.67
CA VAL A 391 19.42 -36.13 -0.01
C VAL A 391 20.34 -37.01 0.80
N LEU A 392 21.66 -36.70 0.84
CA LEU A 392 22.67 -37.46 1.56
C LEU A 392 22.36 -37.57 3.06
N ASP A 393 22.66 -38.72 3.67
CA ASP A 393 22.29 -39.02 5.06
C ASP A 393 22.96 -38.10 6.10
N GLU A 394 24.11 -37.53 5.79
CA GLU A 394 24.87 -36.60 6.64
C GLU A 394 24.28 -35.20 6.68
N THR A 395 23.38 -34.89 5.74
CA THR A 395 22.85 -33.54 5.59
C THR A 395 21.96 -33.15 6.78
N THR A 396 22.33 -32.08 7.47
CA THR A 396 21.59 -31.50 8.59
C THR A 396 20.87 -30.23 8.20
N ARG A 397 21.27 -29.62 7.08
CA ARG A 397 20.73 -28.36 6.57
C ARG A 397 20.56 -28.37 5.05
N ILE A 398 19.46 -27.81 4.59
CA ILE A 398 19.25 -27.41 3.19
C ILE A 398 19.34 -25.89 3.15
N GLU A 399 20.27 -25.36 2.36
CA GLU A 399 20.53 -23.91 2.29
C GLU A 399 19.41 -23.13 1.59
N SER A 400 19.44 -21.79 1.72
CA SER A 400 18.47 -20.89 1.10
C SER A 400 18.49 -21.05 -0.43
N GLY A 401 17.31 -21.12 -1.05
CA GLY A 401 17.15 -21.29 -2.50
C GLY A 401 17.59 -22.65 -3.07
N ALA A 402 18.01 -23.61 -2.25
CA ALA A 402 18.69 -24.83 -2.69
C ALA A 402 17.92 -25.66 -3.74
N PHE A 403 16.61 -25.79 -3.66
CA PHE A 403 15.71 -26.47 -4.59
C PHE A 403 14.74 -25.50 -5.30
N ASN A 404 15.06 -24.20 -5.31
CA ASN A 404 14.18 -23.20 -5.93
C ASN A 404 13.89 -23.58 -7.40
N SER A 405 12.60 -23.60 -7.73
CA SER A 405 12.10 -23.96 -9.07
C SER A 405 12.51 -25.35 -9.57
N ALA A 406 12.97 -26.26 -8.68
CA ALA A 406 13.38 -27.61 -9.08
C ALA A 406 12.17 -28.44 -9.58
N PRO A 407 12.25 -29.09 -10.76
CA PRO A 407 11.12 -29.81 -11.34
C PRO A 407 10.98 -31.24 -10.80
N LEU A 408 11.31 -31.45 -9.53
CA LEU A 408 11.21 -32.73 -8.83
C LEU A 408 9.77 -33.03 -8.43
N LYS A 409 9.34 -34.28 -8.54
CA LYS A 409 8.07 -34.77 -7.99
C LYS A 409 8.16 -35.13 -6.51
N GLY A 410 9.34 -35.51 -6.03
CA GLY A 410 9.57 -35.91 -4.66
C GLY A 410 10.98 -35.66 -4.18
N VAL A 411 11.13 -35.56 -2.88
CA VAL A 411 12.42 -35.50 -2.18
C VAL A 411 12.38 -36.44 -0.99
N VAL A 412 13.43 -37.26 -0.84
CA VAL A 412 13.63 -38.10 0.36
C VAL A 412 14.61 -37.35 1.26
N LEU A 413 14.13 -36.88 2.40
CA LEU A 413 14.91 -36.13 3.38
C LEU A 413 15.53 -37.07 4.41
N PRO A 414 16.79 -36.87 4.81
CA PRO A 414 17.44 -37.71 5.81
C PRO A 414 16.93 -37.43 7.22
N SER A 415 17.05 -38.44 8.09
CA SER A 415 16.64 -38.30 9.50
C SER A 415 17.50 -37.31 10.30
N SER A 416 18.68 -36.99 9.81
CA SER A 416 19.61 -35.98 10.34
C SER A 416 19.19 -34.55 10.13
N LEU A 417 18.30 -34.27 9.16
CA LEU A 417 17.91 -32.91 8.78
C LEU A 417 17.27 -32.16 9.93
N ARG A 418 17.74 -30.92 10.17
CA ARG A 418 17.27 -30.02 11.24
C ARG A 418 16.62 -28.75 10.71
N SER A 419 17.13 -28.21 9.59
CA SER A 419 16.66 -26.93 9.06
C SER A 419 16.64 -26.88 7.54
N ILE A 420 15.72 -26.07 7.03
CA ILE A 420 15.58 -25.70 5.61
C ILE A 420 15.62 -24.18 5.55
N GLY A 421 16.44 -23.61 4.67
CA GLY A 421 16.64 -22.16 4.51
C GLY A 421 15.49 -21.46 3.80
N ASP A 422 15.63 -20.14 3.66
CA ASP A 422 14.64 -19.28 3.00
C ASP A 422 14.52 -19.64 1.51
N TRP A 423 13.30 -19.63 0.97
CA TRP A 423 12.99 -19.89 -0.45
C TRP A 423 13.48 -21.27 -0.96
N ALA A 424 13.89 -22.17 -0.06
CA ALA A 424 14.63 -23.37 -0.42
C ALA A 424 13.92 -24.28 -1.43
N PHE A 425 12.59 -24.44 -1.35
CA PHE A 425 11.77 -25.20 -2.29
C PHE A 425 10.75 -24.33 -3.05
N SER A 426 10.86 -23.01 -2.94
CA SER A 426 9.91 -22.11 -3.58
C SER A 426 9.76 -22.40 -5.08
N GLY A 427 8.51 -22.51 -5.55
CA GLY A 427 8.20 -22.80 -6.95
C GLY A 427 8.61 -24.18 -7.44
N SER A 428 9.02 -25.11 -6.56
CA SER A 428 9.31 -26.50 -6.95
C SER A 428 8.02 -27.32 -7.15
N TYR A 429 8.14 -28.50 -7.79
CA TYR A 429 6.97 -29.28 -8.24
C TYR A 429 6.69 -30.53 -7.37
N LEU A 430 7.16 -30.53 -6.11
CA LEU A 430 6.90 -31.64 -5.19
C LEU A 430 5.40 -31.88 -5.03
N GLU A 431 4.99 -33.14 -5.06
CA GLU A 431 3.58 -33.56 -4.86
C GLU A 431 3.25 -33.74 -3.37
N SER A 432 4.24 -34.11 -2.56
CA SER A 432 4.12 -34.25 -1.10
C SER A 432 5.44 -33.97 -0.40
N LEU A 433 5.36 -33.62 0.88
CA LEU A 433 6.53 -33.36 1.73
C LEU A 433 6.35 -34.10 3.06
N VAL A 434 7.40 -34.84 3.47
CA VAL A 434 7.46 -35.50 4.80
C VAL A 434 8.73 -35.02 5.49
N LEU A 435 8.58 -34.25 6.56
CA LEU A 435 9.70 -33.75 7.36
C LEU A 435 10.09 -34.81 8.43
N PRO A 436 11.39 -34.96 8.74
CA PRO A 436 11.82 -35.93 9.75
C PRO A 436 11.46 -35.46 11.16
N LYS A 437 11.35 -36.43 12.10
CA LYS A 437 11.03 -36.14 13.52
C LYS A 437 12.03 -35.24 14.21
N ALA A 438 13.25 -35.21 13.75
CA ALA A 438 14.32 -34.38 14.31
C ALA A 438 14.36 -32.96 13.71
N PHE A 439 13.52 -32.69 12.73
CA PHE A 439 13.41 -31.38 12.08
C PHE A 439 12.92 -30.29 13.05
N GLU A 440 13.41 -29.07 12.92
CA GLU A 440 13.10 -28.00 13.86
C GLU A 440 12.41 -26.79 13.21
N THR A 441 12.96 -26.30 12.10
CA THR A 441 12.48 -25.04 11.52
C THR A 441 12.78 -24.94 10.02
N PHE A 442 11.97 -24.19 9.30
CA PHE A 442 12.26 -23.72 7.95
C PHE A 442 12.11 -22.19 7.91
N GLY A 443 12.82 -21.60 6.93
CA GLY A 443 12.93 -20.17 6.76
C GLY A 443 11.73 -19.54 6.07
N GLU A 444 11.87 -18.26 5.77
CA GLU A 444 10.90 -17.47 5.03
C GLU A 444 10.64 -18.06 3.64
N CYS A 445 9.37 -18.11 3.22
CA CYS A 445 8.96 -18.57 1.89
C CYS A 445 9.51 -19.95 1.47
N ALA A 446 9.92 -20.82 2.42
CA ALA A 446 10.65 -22.05 2.12
C ALA A 446 9.91 -22.97 1.13
N PHE A 447 8.60 -22.99 1.12
CA PHE A 447 7.71 -23.77 0.26
C PHE A 447 6.63 -22.87 -0.41
N SER A 448 6.94 -21.62 -0.69
CA SER A 448 5.99 -20.71 -1.32
C SER A 448 5.81 -21.03 -2.82
N GLY A 449 4.59 -20.79 -3.34
CA GLY A 449 4.30 -20.93 -4.76
C GLY A 449 4.44 -22.36 -5.30
N MET A 450 4.18 -23.38 -4.47
CA MET A 450 4.29 -24.81 -4.82
C MET A 450 3.08 -25.26 -5.63
N PRO A 451 3.17 -25.45 -6.97
CA PRO A 451 2.00 -25.68 -7.80
C PRO A 451 1.37 -27.07 -7.66
N SER A 452 2.11 -28.04 -7.11
CA SER A 452 1.71 -29.45 -7.04
C SER A 452 1.66 -30.03 -5.63
N LEU A 453 2.14 -29.29 -4.61
CA LEU A 453 2.23 -29.78 -3.24
C LEU A 453 0.82 -29.92 -2.63
N ALA A 454 0.33 -31.14 -2.50
CA ALA A 454 -1.00 -31.43 -1.99
C ALA A 454 -1.04 -31.75 -0.49
N ARG A 455 0.05 -32.31 0.05
CA ARG A 455 0.11 -32.78 1.43
C ARG A 455 1.47 -32.51 2.08
N VAL A 456 1.45 -32.11 3.36
CA VAL A 456 2.62 -31.91 4.21
C VAL A 456 2.47 -32.63 5.54
N ASP A 457 3.47 -33.45 5.89
CA ASP A 457 3.71 -33.97 7.24
C ASP A 457 4.81 -33.10 7.87
N LEU A 458 4.47 -32.38 8.92
CA LEU A 458 5.36 -31.40 9.56
C LEU A 458 6.47 -32.04 10.44
N GLY A 459 6.44 -33.38 10.66
CA GLY A 459 7.44 -34.08 11.45
C GLY A 459 7.62 -33.43 12.84
N GLY A 460 8.89 -33.11 13.17
CA GLY A 460 9.25 -32.48 14.44
C GLY A 460 9.30 -30.95 14.45
N THR A 461 8.68 -30.29 13.49
CA THR A 461 8.71 -28.83 13.32
C THR A 461 8.26 -28.09 14.59
N LYS A 462 9.06 -27.11 15.03
CA LYS A 462 8.75 -26.21 16.15
C LYS A 462 8.15 -24.89 15.69
N THR A 463 8.67 -24.34 14.60
CA THR A 463 8.24 -23.06 14.06
C THR A 463 8.02 -23.18 12.56
N ILE A 464 6.85 -22.74 12.11
CA ILE A 464 6.56 -22.54 10.69
C ILE A 464 6.94 -21.10 10.35
N GLY A 465 7.89 -20.93 9.42
CA GLY A 465 8.45 -19.62 9.02
C GLY A 465 7.43 -18.69 8.38
N GLU A 466 7.80 -17.43 8.26
CA GLU A 466 6.98 -16.42 7.60
C GLU A 466 6.78 -16.79 6.12
N GLN A 467 5.52 -16.68 5.63
CA GLN A 467 5.15 -16.98 4.24
C GLN A 467 5.54 -18.40 3.76
N ALA A 468 5.78 -19.33 4.69
CA ALA A 468 6.39 -20.61 4.39
C ALA A 468 5.69 -21.40 3.26
N PHE A 469 4.35 -21.38 3.21
CA PHE A 469 3.53 -22.04 2.17
C PHE A 469 2.69 -21.04 1.37
N LEU A 470 3.04 -19.75 1.37
CA LEU A 470 2.31 -18.70 0.66
C LEU A 470 2.04 -19.10 -0.80
N ALA A 471 0.80 -18.87 -1.28
CA ALA A 471 0.35 -19.14 -2.64
C ALA A 471 0.57 -20.59 -3.13
N SER A 472 0.64 -21.55 -2.20
CA SER A 472 0.67 -22.99 -2.52
C SER A 472 -0.76 -23.52 -2.65
N HIS A 473 -1.45 -23.10 -3.73
CA HIS A 473 -2.88 -23.34 -3.94
C HIS A 473 -3.27 -24.82 -4.01
N ALA A 474 -2.34 -25.72 -4.32
CA ALA A 474 -2.58 -27.16 -4.35
C ALA A 474 -2.57 -27.80 -2.96
N LEU A 475 -2.08 -27.11 -1.90
CA LEU A 475 -1.92 -27.66 -0.56
C LEU A 475 -3.28 -27.80 0.14
N GLN A 476 -3.77 -29.02 0.22
CA GLN A 476 -5.09 -29.34 0.80
C GLN A 476 -5.01 -29.89 2.22
N GLU A 477 -3.88 -30.54 2.58
CA GLU A 477 -3.74 -31.24 3.86
C GLU A 477 -2.39 -30.96 4.52
N VAL A 478 -2.42 -30.53 5.76
CA VAL A 478 -1.25 -30.39 6.64
C VAL A 478 -1.52 -31.14 7.93
N ASP A 479 -0.63 -32.07 8.29
CA ASP A 479 -0.71 -32.76 9.59
C ASP A 479 -0.04 -31.90 10.69
N PHE A 480 -0.83 -31.03 11.32
CA PHE A 480 -0.38 -30.20 12.45
C PHE A 480 -0.08 -31.01 13.74
N ARG A 481 -0.47 -32.27 13.80
CA ARG A 481 -0.35 -33.14 14.99
C ARG A 481 0.72 -34.21 14.85
N ALA A 482 1.51 -34.21 13.77
CA ALA A 482 2.49 -35.26 13.44
C ALA A 482 3.46 -35.57 14.57
N ASP A 483 3.83 -34.58 15.42
CA ASP A 483 4.62 -34.78 16.64
C ASP A 483 4.05 -33.94 17.79
N LEU A 484 3.09 -34.55 18.51
CA LEU A 484 2.29 -33.92 19.56
C LEU A 484 3.17 -33.09 20.53
N GLY A 485 2.94 -31.79 20.58
CA GLY A 485 3.52 -30.88 21.55
C GLY A 485 4.81 -30.16 21.13
N ARG A 486 5.24 -30.23 19.86
CA ARG A 486 6.47 -29.54 19.41
C ARG A 486 6.18 -28.25 18.66
N LEU A 487 5.12 -28.19 17.82
CA LEU A 487 4.76 -26.98 17.09
C LEU A 487 4.27 -25.91 18.05
N THR A 488 4.98 -24.80 18.15
CA THR A 488 4.64 -23.66 19.03
C THR A 488 4.24 -22.41 18.30
N THR A 489 4.76 -22.18 17.08
CA THR A 489 4.58 -20.93 16.35
C THR A 489 4.26 -21.15 14.87
N ILE A 490 3.21 -20.49 14.43
CA ILE A 490 2.87 -20.33 13.00
C ILE A 490 3.04 -18.84 12.69
N SER A 491 4.04 -18.50 11.88
CA SER A 491 4.41 -17.10 11.60
C SER A 491 3.45 -16.44 10.63
N ALA A 492 3.69 -15.14 10.35
CA ALA A 492 2.86 -14.34 9.49
C ALA A 492 2.76 -14.93 8.06
N TYR A 493 1.54 -14.92 7.50
CA TYR A 493 1.21 -15.39 6.15
C TYR A 493 1.64 -16.85 5.85
N ALA A 494 1.94 -17.66 6.86
CA ALA A 494 2.53 -18.99 6.70
C ALA A 494 1.72 -19.91 5.78
N PHE A 495 0.40 -19.85 5.81
CA PHE A 495 -0.53 -20.60 4.96
C PHE A 495 -1.46 -19.70 4.14
N ALA A 496 -1.05 -18.46 3.87
CA ALA A 496 -1.85 -17.55 3.06
C ALA A 496 -1.98 -18.06 1.62
N GLU A 497 -3.17 -17.92 1.04
CA GLU A 497 -3.47 -18.32 -0.34
C GLU A 497 -3.23 -19.82 -0.60
N THR A 498 -3.46 -20.68 0.40
CA THR A 498 -3.40 -22.13 0.23
C THR A 498 -4.76 -22.75 -0.08
N GLY A 499 -4.75 -23.98 -0.59
CA GLY A 499 -5.96 -24.79 -0.81
C GLY A 499 -6.39 -25.62 0.40
N LEU A 500 -5.91 -25.29 1.61
CA LEU A 500 -6.24 -26.01 2.85
C LEU A 500 -7.76 -26.08 3.06
N VAL A 501 -8.24 -27.28 3.38
CA VAL A 501 -9.66 -27.53 3.65
C VAL A 501 -9.97 -27.42 5.14
N SER A 502 -9.04 -27.82 6.00
CA SER A 502 -9.18 -27.74 7.45
C SER A 502 -7.84 -27.48 8.14
N ALA A 503 -7.88 -26.81 9.31
CA ALA A 503 -6.72 -26.59 10.16
C ALA A 503 -7.07 -26.92 11.61
N VAL A 504 -6.46 -27.99 12.14
CA VAL A 504 -6.66 -28.41 13.55
C VAL A 504 -5.35 -28.17 14.29
N LEU A 505 -5.28 -27.02 14.97
CA LEU A 505 -4.06 -26.60 15.68
C LEU A 505 -3.95 -27.34 17.02
N PRO A 506 -2.79 -27.92 17.33
CA PRO A 506 -2.58 -28.61 18.60
C PRO A 506 -2.44 -27.63 19.79
N ASP A 507 -2.62 -28.16 21.01
CA ASP A 507 -2.50 -27.37 22.25
C ASP A 507 -1.12 -26.76 22.48
N SER A 508 -0.09 -27.24 21.79
CA SER A 508 1.27 -26.69 21.87
C SER A 508 1.46 -25.36 21.14
N VAL A 509 0.57 -25.04 20.18
CA VAL A 509 0.67 -23.77 19.44
C VAL A 509 0.29 -22.63 20.37
N THR A 510 1.20 -21.69 20.57
CA THR A 510 1.01 -20.51 21.44
C THR A 510 0.83 -19.22 20.67
N SER A 511 1.35 -19.14 19.42
CA SER A 511 1.31 -17.94 18.62
C SER A 511 0.90 -18.24 17.18
N LEU A 512 0.00 -17.42 16.64
CA LEU A 512 -0.49 -17.43 15.27
C LEU A 512 -0.30 -16.04 14.69
N GLY A 513 0.59 -15.92 13.71
CA GLY A 513 1.01 -14.64 13.13
C GLY A 513 -0.02 -13.96 12.23
N ASP A 514 0.23 -12.72 11.89
CA ASP A 514 -0.63 -11.91 11.03
C ASP A 514 -0.93 -12.61 9.70
N GLY A 515 -2.19 -12.60 9.30
CA GLY A 515 -2.61 -13.16 8.01
C GLY A 515 -2.29 -14.64 7.80
N ALA A 516 -2.03 -15.43 8.85
CA ALA A 516 -1.50 -16.79 8.73
C ALA A 516 -2.28 -17.69 7.75
N PHE A 517 -3.61 -17.52 7.61
CA PHE A 517 -4.49 -18.25 6.69
C PHE A 517 -5.22 -17.31 5.72
N THR A 518 -4.78 -16.08 5.59
CA THR A 518 -5.47 -15.09 4.74
C THR A 518 -5.67 -15.61 3.31
N ARG A 519 -6.85 -15.37 2.70
CA ARG A 519 -7.22 -15.80 1.35
C ARG A 519 -7.12 -17.31 1.08
N SER A 520 -7.08 -18.17 2.11
CA SER A 520 -7.24 -19.62 1.93
C SER A 520 -8.72 -19.94 1.73
N THR A 521 -9.20 -19.74 0.48
CA THR A 521 -10.62 -19.72 0.12
C THR A 521 -11.32 -21.06 0.26
N GLU A 522 -10.59 -22.19 0.31
CA GLU A 522 -11.13 -23.53 0.49
C GLU A 522 -11.22 -23.95 1.96
N LEU A 523 -10.71 -23.14 2.91
CA LEU A 523 -10.67 -23.45 4.34
C LEU A 523 -12.09 -23.40 4.94
N LYS A 524 -12.61 -24.53 5.37
CA LYS A 524 -13.98 -24.70 5.88
C LYS A 524 -14.06 -24.80 7.38
N GLU A 525 -13.04 -25.37 8.01
CA GLU A 525 -13.02 -25.67 9.44
C GLU A 525 -11.67 -25.33 10.07
N VAL A 526 -11.73 -24.66 11.21
CA VAL A 526 -10.55 -24.36 12.03
C VAL A 526 -10.84 -24.72 13.48
N HIS A 527 -9.88 -25.42 14.11
CA HIS A 527 -9.87 -25.66 15.54
C HIS A 527 -8.63 -25.00 16.17
N LEU A 528 -8.83 -24.16 17.18
CA LEU A 528 -7.79 -23.47 17.95
C LEU A 528 -7.57 -24.18 19.28
N GLY A 529 -6.35 -24.67 19.52
CA GLY A 529 -5.97 -25.41 20.71
C GLY A 529 -5.93 -24.56 21.98
N SER A 530 -5.82 -25.23 23.14
CA SER A 530 -5.84 -24.59 24.46
C SER A 530 -4.65 -23.68 24.75
N GLY A 531 -3.49 -23.92 24.11
CA GLY A 531 -2.28 -23.15 24.35
C GLY A 531 -2.18 -21.83 23.56
N LEU A 532 -3.08 -21.60 22.58
CA LEU A 532 -3.01 -20.42 21.72
C LEU A 532 -3.39 -19.16 22.51
N THR A 533 -2.41 -18.28 22.73
CA THR A 533 -2.58 -17.04 23.52
C THR A 533 -2.35 -15.78 22.71
N GLU A 534 -1.67 -15.88 21.55
CA GLU A 534 -1.36 -14.76 20.67
C GLU A 534 -1.94 -15.03 19.28
N VAL A 535 -2.92 -14.22 18.88
CA VAL A 535 -3.52 -14.25 17.54
C VAL A 535 -3.26 -12.91 16.87
N GLY A 536 -2.58 -12.96 15.74
CA GLY A 536 -2.27 -11.78 14.93
C GLY A 536 -3.51 -11.18 14.25
N THR A 537 -3.30 -10.08 13.56
CA THR A 537 -4.35 -9.41 12.78
C THR A 537 -4.62 -10.15 11.47
N ARG A 538 -5.84 -10.01 10.92
CA ARG A 538 -6.21 -10.52 9.58
C ARG A 538 -5.98 -12.03 9.35
N VAL A 539 -5.86 -12.83 10.41
CA VAL A 539 -5.46 -14.25 10.33
C VAL A 539 -6.29 -15.04 9.32
N PHE A 540 -7.61 -14.82 9.27
CA PHE A 540 -8.55 -15.54 8.41
C PHE A 540 -9.21 -14.66 7.36
N THR A 541 -8.73 -13.45 7.12
CA THR A 541 -9.33 -12.52 6.15
C THR A 541 -9.40 -13.15 4.77
N GLY A 542 -10.59 -13.14 4.14
CA GLY A 542 -10.78 -13.71 2.80
C GLY A 542 -10.90 -15.24 2.76
N THR A 543 -11.05 -15.92 3.89
CA THR A 543 -11.39 -17.36 3.96
C THR A 543 -12.88 -17.56 3.70
N THR A 544 -13.30 -17.38 2.46
CA THR A 544 -14.74 -17.31 2.08
C THR A 544 -15.52 -18.59 2.32
N ALA A 545 -14.87 -19.75 2.48
CA ALA A 545 -15.52 -21.01 2.80
C ALA A 545 -15.59 -21.32 4.30
N LEU A 546 -14.95 -20.50 5.19
CA LEU A 546 -14.87 -20.79 6.61
C LEU A 546 -16.24 -20.65 7.28
N ALA A 547 -16.80 -21.79 7.65
CA ALA A 547 -18.11 -21.90 8.30
C ALA A 547 -18.03 -22.43 9.75
N SER A 548 -16.98 -23.17 10.08
CA SER A 548 -16.78 -23.81 11.39
C SER A 548 -15.49 -23.31 12.04
N LEU A 549 -15.63 -22.50 13.07
CA LEU A 549 -14.54 -22.06 13.93
C LEU A 549 -14.79 -22.59 15.33
N SER A 550 -13.80 -23.23 15.94
CA SER A 550 -13.89 -23.78 17.29
C SER A 550 -12.64 -23.46 18.10
N VAL A 551 -12.82 -23.26 19.40
CA VAL A 551 -11.77 -22.99 20.38
C VAL A 551 -11.86 -24.06 21.46
N ASP A 552 -10.70 -24.59 21.90
CA ASP A 552 -10.69 -25.54 23.04
C ASP A 552 -11.29 -24.84 24.27
N PRO A 553 -12.25 -25.49 24.97
CA PRO A 553 -12.92 -24.89 26.13
C PRO A 553 -11.98 -24.50 27.29
N SER A 554 -10.78 -25.05 27.34
CA SER A 554 -9.76 -24.72 28.36
C SER A 554 -8.83 -23.58 27.94
N ASN A 555 -9.02 -22.98 26.75
CA ASN A 555 -8.22 -21.85 26.33
C ASN A 555 -8.44 -20.63 27.25
N PRO A 556 -7.37 -20.03 27.84
CA PRO A 556 -7.51 -18.98 28.84
C PRO A 556 -7.84 -17.60 28.30
N VAL A 557 -7.63 -17.34 27.02
CA VAL A 557 -7.74 -16.00 26.42
C VAL A 557 -8.68 -15.91 25.22
N LEU A 558 -8.92 -17.04 24.53
CA LEU A 558 -9.80 -17.08 23.37
C LEU A 558 -11.18 -17.60 23.74
N SER A 559 -12.21 -17.04 23.12
CA SER A 559 -13.59 -17.52 23.28
C SER A 559 -14.40 -17.23 22.02
N LEU A 560 -15.50 -17.96 21.84
CA LEU A 560 -16.43 -17.74 20.73
C LEU A 560 -17.78 -17.23 21.25
N ASP A 561 -18.38 -16.40 20.41
CA ASP A 561 -19.80 -16.06 20.48
C ASP A 561 -20.42 -16.44 19.12
N GLY A 562 -21.09 -17.59 19.10
CA GLY A 562 -21.48 -18.20 17.82
C GLY A 562 -20.28 -18.47 16.92
N SER A 563 -20.20 -17.77 15.79
CA SER A 563 -19.10 -17.84 14.80
C SER A 563 -18.07 -16.71 14.94
N VAL A 564 -18.16 -15.89 15.98
CA VAL A 564 -17.32 -14.71 16.19
C VAL A 564 -16.27 -15.00 17.28
N LEU A 565 -15.00 -14.78 16.92
CA LEU A 565 -13.84 -15.02 17.81
C LEU A 565 -13.50 -13.76 18.61
N TYR A 566 -13.33 -13.94 19.89
CA TYR A 566 -12.86 -12.93 20.85
C TYR A 566 -11.55 -13.36 21.50
N GLN A 567 -10.69 -12.37 21.74
CA GLN A 567 -9.46 -12.50 22.50
C GLN A 567 -9.49 -11.56 23.71
N GLN A 568 -9.14 -12.06 24.89
CA GLN A 568 -9.03 -11.25 26.10
C GLN A 568 -7.69 -10.52 26.13
N GLY A 569 -7.71 -9.21 26.03
CA GLY A 569 -6.56 -8.31 26.15
C GLY A 569 -6.43 -7.72 27.56
N ASN A 570 -5.40 -6.90 27.77
CA ASN A 570 -5.17 -6.19 29.05
C ASN A 570 -6.15 -5.03 29.29
N ASP A 571 -6.70 -4.47 28.23
CA ASP A 571 -7.61 -3.32 28.19
C ASP A 571 -9.07 -3.72 28.00
N GLY A 572 -9.36 -5.00 27.83
CA GLY A 572 -10.68 -5.54 27.60
C GLY A 572 -10.68 -6.70 26.61
N SER A 573 -11.86 -7.15 26.23
CA SER A 573 -12.02 -8.17 25.19
C SER A 573 -11.95 -7.52 23.80
N HIS A 574 -11.20 -8.14 22.87
CA HIS A 574 -11.12 -7.73 21.48
C HIS A 574 -11.94 -8.69 20.62
N LEU A 575 -12.71 -8.15 19.67
CA LEU A 575 -13.35 -8.94 18.63
C LEU A 575 -12.37 -9.10 17.47
N VAL A 576 -11.87 -10.33 17.28
CA VAL A 576 -10.77 -10.63 16.36
C VAL A 576 -11.26 -11.00 14.96
N TYR A 577 -12.30 -11.84 14.84
CA TYR A 577 -12.73 -12.35 13.54
C TYR A 577 -14.13 -12.97 13.57
N ALA A 578 -14.88 -12.85 12.48
CA ALA A 578 -16.14 -13.56 12.24
C ALA A 578 -16.01 -14.52 11.05
N ALA A 579 -16.45 -15.76 11.20
CA ALA A 579 -16.37 -16.77 10.15
C ALA A 579 -17.29 -16.41 8.95
N LEU A 580 -16.71 -16.15 7.79
CA LEU A 580 -17.38 -15.52 6.64
C LEU A 580 -18.52 -16.33 6.02
N ALA A 581 -18.42 -17.66 6.05
CA ALA A 581 -19.46 -18.55 5.52
C ALA A 581 -20.55 -18.91 6.54
N ALA A 582 -20.40 -18.53 7.81
CA ALA A 582 -21.42 -18.74 8.83
C ALA A 582 -22.57 -17.75 8.63
N PRO A 583 -23.86 -18.18 8.67
CA PRO A 583 -24.99 -17.27 8.56
C PRO A 583 -25.03 -16.32 9.77
N LEU A 584 -24.91 -15.00 9.53
CA LEU A 584 -24.90 -13.98 10.59
C LEU A 584 -25.60 -12.72 10.06
N PRO A 585 -26.95 -12.74 9.88
CA PRO A 585 -27.66 -11.61 9.29
C PRO A 585 -27.71 -10.37 10.19
N ALA A 586 -27.66 -10.56 11.51
CA ALA A 586 -27.58 -9.50 12.50
C ALA A 586 -26.66 -9.93 13.63
N TYR A 587 -25.85 -9.00 14.14
CA TYR A 587 -24.93 -9.29 15.23
C TYR A 587 -24.85 -8.14 16.23
N SER A 588 -25.01 -8.49 17.51
CA SER A 588 -24.73 -7.57 18.62
C SER A 588 -23.39 -7.94 19.24
N VAL A 589 -22.42 -7.04 19.11
CA VAL A 589 -21.09 -7.23 19.68
C VAL A 589 -21.21 -7.39 21.20
N ARG A 590 -20.45 -8.32 21.78
CA ARG A 590 -20.51 -8.67 23.21
C ARG A 590 -20.20 -7.47 24.11
N PRO A 591 -21.01 -7.18 25.14
CA PRO A 591 -20.66 -6.17 26.15
C PRO A 591 -19.31 -6.46 26.82
N GLY A 592 -18.53 -5.40 27.07
CA GLY A 592 -17.16 -5.50 27.58
C GLY A 592 -16.08 -5.65 26.48
N THR A 593 -16.48 -5.56 25.20
CA THR A 593 -15.52 -5.44 24.10
C THR A 593 -14.92 -4.04 24.12
N ALA A 594 -13.59 -3.95 24.10
CA ALA A 594 -12.86 -2.69 24.07
C ALA A 594 -12.60 -2.21 22.63
N GLN A 595 -12.40 -3.16 21.69
CA GLN A 595 -12.04 -2.89 20.31
C GLN A 595 -12.59 -3.96 19.35
N ILE A 596 -12.90 -3.56 18.13
CA ILE A 596 -13.12 -4.44 16.99
C ILE A 596 -11.85 -4.37 16.14
N ASP A 597 -11.21 -5.51 15.92
CA ASP A 597 -9.90 -5.57 15.27
C ASP A 597 -10.00 -5.37 13.75
N GLU A 598 -8.83 -5.16 13.13
CA GLU A 598 -8.68 -4.97 11.70
C GLU A 598 -9.28 -6.12 10.90
N ALA A 599 -10.11 -5.80 9.90
CA ALA A 599 -10.74 -6.73 8.98
C ALA A 599 -11.62 -7.82 9.64
N ALA A 600 -12.09 -7.61 10.88
CA ALA A 600 -12.80 -8.62 11.67
C ALA A 600 -14.04 -9.22 10.98
N PHE A 601 -14.81 -8.43 10.24
CA PHE A 601 -15.97 -8.87 9.44
C PHE A 601 -15.79 -8.67 7.93
N LYS A 602 -14.59 -8.32 7.48
CA LYS A 602 -14.33 -7.92 6.08
C LYS A 602 -14.88 -8.92 5.08
N GLY A 603 -15.81 -8.46 4.22
CA GLY A 603 -16.41 -9.29 3.16
C GLY A 603 -17.41 -10.34 3.65
N HIS A 604 -17.95 -10.21 4.87
CA HIS A 604 -18.97 -11.15 5.39
C HIS A 604 -20.23 -11.13 4.52
N ALA A 605 -20.64 -12.32 4.03
CA ALA A 605 -21.62 -12.42 2.98
C ALA A 605 -23.07 -12.13 3.38
N THR A 606 -23.42 -12.26 4.68
CA THR A 606 -24.83 -12.23 5.13
C THR A 606 -25.12 -11.17 6.18
N LEU A 607 -24.12 -10.43 6.67
CA LEU A 607 -24.27 -9.44 7.74
C LEU A 607 -24.99 -8.18 7.20
N ARG A 608 -26.10 -7.82 7.81
CA ARG A 608 -26.94 -6.67 7.45
C ARG A 608 -27.05 -5.64 8.53
N GLU A 609 -27.00 -6.10 9.78
CA GLU A 609 -27.17 -5.24 10.96
C GLU A 609 -26.08 -5.54 11.99
N VAL A 610 -25.47 -4.47 12.52
CA VAL A 610 -24.48 -4.56 13.61
C VAL A 610 -24.81 -3.59 14.70
N VAL A 611 -24.83 -4.06 15.94
CA VAL A 611 -24.92 -3.24 17.15
C VAL A 611 -23.61 -3.29 17.91
N VAL A 612 -22.95 -2.16 18.07
CA VAL A 612 -21.71 -2.01 18.82
C VAL A 612 -22.03 -1.44 20.20
N PRO A 613 -21.72 -2.15 21.32
CA PRO A 613 -22.09 -1.73 22.66
C PRO A 613 -21.21 -0.62 23.21
N GLU A 614 -21.69 0.03 24.27
CA GLU A 614 -20.86 0.96 25.06
C GLU A 614 -19.62 0.25 25.63
N GLY A 615 -18.50 0.98 25.63
CA GLY A 615 -17.19 0.49 26.03
C GLY A 615 -16.24 0.27 24.88
N VAL A 616 -16.74 0.04 23.65
CA VAL A 616 -15.90 -0.03 22.45
C VAL A 616 -15.36 1.36 22.13
N LYS A 617 -14.03 1.47 21.99
CA LYS A 617 -13.33 2.73 21.74
C LYS A 617 -12.79 2.85 20.32
N ALA A 618 -12.48 1.73 19.68
CA ALA A 618 -11.90 1.73 18.33
C ALA A 618 -12.53 0.65 17.44
N ILE A 619 -12.71 0.99 16.17
CA ILE A 619 -13.04 0.07 15.09
C ILE A 619 -11.87 0.11 14.11
N GLY A 620 -11.17 -1.00 14.00
CA GLY A 620 -9.95 -1.15 13.21
C GLY A 620 -10.17 -1.04 11.70
N ALA A 621 -9.07 -0.87 10.98
CA ALA A 621 -9.08 -0.72 9.53
C ALA A 621 -9.83 -1.87 8.85
N GLN A 622 -10.71 -1.51 7.90
CA GLN A 622 -11.48 -2.47 7.09
C GLN A 622 -12.35 -3.46 7.89
N ALA A 623 -12.66 -3.19 9.16
CA ALA A 623 -13.39 -4.11 10.04
C ALA A 623 -14.71 -4.60 9.41
N PHE A 624 -15.44 -3.75 8.71
CA PHE A 624 -16.68 -4.07 8.00
C PHE A 624 -16.59 -3.86 6.48
N ALA A 625 -15.37 -3.65 5.94
CA ALA A 625 -15.21 -3.32 4.53
C ALA A 625 -15.70 -4.44 3.60
N GLY A 626 -16.31 -4.05 2.46
CA GLY A 626 -16.78 -4.99 1.43
C GLY A 626 -17.99 -5.83 1.84
N ILE A 627 -18.71 -5.46 2.89
CA ILE A 627 -19.98 -6.12 3.28
C ILE A 627 -21.11 -5.43 2.52
N HIS A 628 -21.40 -5.91 1.32
CA HIS A 628 -22.40 -5.30 0.42
C HIS A 628 -23.84 -5.42 0.91
N GLU A 629 -24.13 -6.22 1.94
CA GLU A 629 -25.45 -6.37 2.53
C GLU A 629 -25.62 -5.52 3.81
N LEU A 630 -24.55 -4.89 4.34
CA LEU A 630 -24.59 -4.12 5.58
C LEU A 630 -25.30 -2.77 5.33
N THR A 631 -26.48 -2.60 5.94
CA THR A 631 -27.33 -1.42 5.85
C THR A 631 -27.45 -0.68 7.18
N ASP A 632 -27.39 -1.40 8.29
CA ASP A 632 -27.70 -0.87 9.62
C ASP A 632 -26.52 -1.05 10.58
N VAL A 633 -26.05 0.06 11.15
CA VAL A 633 -24.95 0.09 12.11
C VAL A 633 -25.30 0.99 13.26
N ALA A 634 -25.37 0.44 14.48
CA ALA A 634 -25.53 1.22 15.70
C ALA A 634 -24.18 1.33 16.42
N LEU A 635 -23.68 2.56 16.60
CA LEU A 635 -22.41 2.87 17.24
C LEU A 635 -22.58 3.47 18.63
N PRO A 636 -21.67 3.17 19.58
CA PRO A 636 -21.75 3.69 20.94
C PRO A 636 -21.17 5.11 21.07
N ASP A 637 -21.59 5.82 22.14
CA ASP A 637 -21.01 7.13 22.49
C ASP A 637 -19.54 7.02 22.98
N SER A 638 -19.09 5.82 23.39
CA SER A 638 -17.71 5.56 23.81
C SER A 638 -16.69 5.51 22.66
N LEU A 639 -17.14 5.44 21.41
CA LEU A 639 -16.26 5.27 20.25
C LEU A 639 -15.40 6.53 20.04
N GLU A 640 -14.08 6.31 19.93
CA GLU A 640 -13.07 7.37 19.76
C GLU A 640 -12.44 7.36 18.37
N GLU A 641 -12.29 6.17 17.74
CA GLU A 641 -11.56 6.01 16.48
C GLU A 641 -12.27 5.06 15.50
N VAL A 642 -12.36 5.46 14.24
CA VAL A 642 -12.83 4.66 13.12
C VAL A 642 -11.86 4.83 11.96
N SER A 643 -11.21 3.74 11.56
CA SER A 643 -10.36 3.70 10.36
C SER A 643 -11.22 3.45 9.10
N ASP A 644 -10.68 2.92 7.98
CA ASP A 644 -11.42 2.60 6.72
C ASP A 644 -12.48 1.50 6.92
N ALA A 645 -13.25 1.58 8.01
CA ALA A 645 -13.98 0.44 8.54
C ALA A 645 -15.17 0.02 7.69
N PHE A 646 -15.85 0.95 7.02
CA PHE A 646 -17.12 0.73 6.31
C PHE A 646 -17.01 0.86 4.78
N ALA A 647 -15.81 0.79 4.24
CA ALA A 647 -15.56 0.91 2.81
C ALA A 647 -16.36 -0.16 2.01
N GLY A 648 -17.07 0.25 0.96
CA GLY A 648 -17.86 -0.66 0.10
C GLY A 648 -19.12 -1.24 0.74
N THR A 649 -19.65 -0.67 1.84
CA THR A 649 -20.92 -1.07 2.45
C THR A 649 -22.14 -0.35 1.83
N GLN A 650 -23.35 -0.76 2.25
CA GLN A 650 -24.61 -0.12 1.84
C GLN A 650 -25.21 0.73 2.99
N VAL A 651 -24.39 1.16 3.94
CA VAL A 651 -24.80 2.01 5.03
C VAL A 651 -25.14 3.40 4.49
N GLU A 652 -26.41 3.80 4.56
CA GLU A 652 -26.86 5.12 4.10
C GLU A 652 -26.71 6.20 5.17
N THR A 653 -26.82 5.82 6.45
CA THR A 653 -26.77 6.76 7.58
C THR A 653 -25.91 6.17 8.67
N ILE A 654 -25.02 7.00 9.21
CA ILE A 654 -24.18 6.62 10.34
C ILE A 654 -24.13 7.73 11.37
N GLU A 655 -24.28 7.37 12.64
CA GLU A 655 -24.29 8.30 13.77
C GLU A 655 -23.12 8.01 14.70
N PHE A 656 -22.32 9.01 14.97
CA PHE A 656 -21.18 8.97 15.89
C PHE A 656 -21.49 9.74 17.16
N GLY A 657 -21.10 9.18 18.30
CA GLY A 657 -21.17 9.82 19.59
C GLY A 657 -20.20 11.01 19.73
N ALA A 658 -20.35 11.72 20.84
CA ALA A 658 -19.56 12.92 21.12
C ALA A 658 -18.08 12.66 21.43
N ARG A 659 -17.66 11.40 21.62
CA ARG A 659 -16.26 11.04 21.93
C ARG A 659 -15.41 10.71 20.70
N ILE A 660 -16.03 10.65 19.52
CA ILE A 660 -15.28 10.35 18.29
C ILE A 660 -14.18 11.39 18.05
N ARG A 661 -12.96 10.93 17.80
CA ARG A 661 -11.77 11.78 17.58
C ARG A 661 -11.23 11.61 16.17
N THR A 662 -11.32 10.40 15.61
CA THR A 662 -10.75 10.09 14.32
C THR A 662 -11.73 9.26 13.47
N ILE A 663 -11.99 9.73 12.25
CA ILE A 663 -12.66 8.99 11.18
C ILE A 663 -11.75 9.15 9.96
N GLU A 664 -11.14 8.08 9.46
CA GLU A 664 -10.21 8.16 8.33
C GLU A 664 -10.93 8.49 7.02
N GLU A 665 -10.20 9.11 6.07
CA GLU A 665 -10.72 9.59 4.79
C GLU A 665 -11.43 8.50 3.98
N ALA A 666 -10.89 7.28 3.96
CA ALA A 666 -11.42 6.13 3.23
C ALA A 666 -12.52 5.35 3.98
N ALA A 667 -12.99 5.83 5.15
CA ALA A 667 -13.92 5.09 6.01
C ALA A 667 -15.18 4.57 5.28
N PHE A 668 -15.64 5.26 4.23
CA PHE A 668 -16.83 4.92 3.43
C PHE A 668 -16.53 4.78 1.93
N GLU A 669 -15.28 4.68 1.52
CA GLU A 669 -14.88 4.63 0.12
C GLU A 669 -15.53 3.45 -0.62
N GLY A 670 -16.02 3.70 -1.85
CA GLY A 670 -16.61 2.65 -2.71
C GLY A 670 -18.00 2.15 -2.28
N GLY A 671 -18.59 2.74 -1.23
CA GLY A 671 -19.97 2.49 -0.80
C GLY A 671 -20.98 3.48 -1.40
N LEU A 672 -22.20 3.50 -0.86
CA LEU A 672 -23.19 4.57 -1.14
C LEU A 672 -22.74 5.88 -0.48
N PRO A 673 -23.13 7.05 -1.01
CA PRO A 673 -22.91 8.32 -0.33
C PRO A 673 -23.61 8.35 1.04
N VAL A 674 -22.81 8.49 2.10
CA VAL A 674 -23.28 8.36 3.50
C VAL A 674 -23.80 9.67 4.04
N ARG A 675 -24.89 9.63 4.82
CA ARG A 675 -25.35 10.71 5.69
C ARG A 675 -24.66 10.55 7.05
N MET A 676 -23.78 11.46 7.39
CA MET A 676 -22.99 11.39 8.61
C MET A 676 -23.51 12.35 9.68
N ILE A 677 -23.76 11.83 10.89
CA ILE A 677 -24.16 12.61 12.05
C ILE A 677 -23.09 12.45 13.12
N VAL A 678 -22.54 13.55 13.59
CA VAL A 678 -21.60 13.58 14.72
C VAL A 678 -22.24 14.36 15.84
N ARG A 679 -22.56 13.69 16.97
CA ARG A 679 -23.12 14.35 18.14
C ARG A 679 -22.04 15.20 18.81
N GLY A 680 -22.33 16.45 19.12
CA GLY A 680 -21.44 17.34 19.84
C GLY A 680 -21.25 16.92 21.31
N GLY A 681 -20.05 17.14 21.85
CA GLY A 681 -19.71 16.86 23.25
C GLY A 681 -19.78 18.12 24.14
N LYS A 682 -20.21 17.97 25.40
CA LYS A 682 -20.29 19.07 26.37
C LYS A 682 -18.95 19.72 26.75
N ASP A 683 -17.83 19.08 26.49
CA ASP A 683 -16.51 19.47 27.03
C ASP A 683 -15.52 20.00 25.99
N GLY A 684 -15.93 20.25 24.75
CA GLY A 684 -15.09 20.88 23.72
C GLY A 684 -13.80 20.14 23.34
N ALA A 685 -13.68 18.89 23.71
CA ALA A 685 -12.47 18.07 23.53
C ALA A 685 -12.45 17.35 22.17
N PHE A 686 -12.82 18.04 21.09
CA PHE A 686 -12.38 17.62 19.77
C PHE A 686 -10.96 18.15 19.54
N ALA A 687 -9.97 17.37 19.88
CA ALA A 687 -8.62 17.60 19.40
C ALA A 687 -8.63 17.28 17.91
N SER A 688 -8.70 18.30 17.08
CA SER A 688 -8.60 18.17 15.65
C SER A 688 -7.19 17.77 15.24
N PRO A 689 -6.97 16.64 14.59
CA PRO A 689 -5.87 16.49 13.66
C PRO A 689 -6.20 17.19 12.32
N GLU A 690 -5.18 17.52 11.56
CA GLU A 690 -5.23 18.37 10.38
C GLU A 690 -5.90 17.73 9.13
N GLU A 691 -6.50 16.53 9.22
CA GLU A 691 -6.98 15.73 8.08
C GLU A 691 -8.29 15.01 8.41
N TRP A 692 -9.41 15.70 8.27
CA TRP A 692 -10.71 15.14 8.64
C TRP A 692 -11.77 15.38 7.59
N VAL A 693 -12.28 14.37 7.00
CA VAL A 693 -13.65 14.03 6.65
C VAL A 693 -13.66 12.99 5.56
N PRO A 694 -14.40 11.90 5.73
CA PRO A 694 -14.42 10.82 4.77
C PRO A 694 -14.95 11.26 3.41
N ASN A 695 -14.31 10.84 2.36
CA ASN A 695 -14.83 10.88 1.01
C ASN A 695 -16.17 10.12 0.95
N HIS A 696 -17.05 10.46 0.00
CA HIS A 696 -18.37 9.86 -0.17
C HIS A 696 -19.42 10.22 0.89
N THR A 697 -19.32 11.38 1.52
CA THR A 697 -20.37 11.91 2.40
C THR A 697 -21.38 12.72 1.59
N ALA A 698 -22.65 12.28 1.55
CA ALA A 698 -23.72 13.03 0.89
C ALA A 698 -24.14 14.24 1.72
N SER A 699 -24.24 14.08 3.03
CA SER A 699 -24.52 15.15 3.99
C SER A 699 -23.83 14.91 5.32
N ALA A 700 -23.46 15.98 6.02
CA ALA A 700 -22.84 15.90 7.33
C ALA A 700 -23.50 16.87 8.31
N PHE A 701 -23.82 16.37 9.50
CA PHE A 701 -24.33 17.16 10.63
C PHE A 701 -23.32 17.08 11.78
N PHE A 702 -22.83 18.23 12.22
CA PHE A 702 -21.95 18.36 13.37
C PHE A 702 -22.65 19.08 14.51
N GLY A 703 -22.77 18.42 15.66
CA GLY A 703 -23.43 18.92 16.85
C GLY A 703 -22.60 19.93 17.65
N GLU A 704 -23.24 20.52 18.67
CA GLU A 704 -22.64 21.54 19.55
C GLU A 704 -21.42 21.00 20.29
N GLY A 705 -20.39 21.86 20.44
CA GLY A 705 -19.09 21.50 21.03
C GLY A 705 -17.98 21.31 20.00
N MET A 706 -18.32 21.10 18.72
CA MET A 706 -17.33 21.02 17.67
C MET A 706 -16.81 22.40 17.31
N LYS A 707 -15.48 22.56 17.30
CA LYS A 707 -14.82 23.87 17.09
C LYS A 707 -14.14 24.00 15.73
N ARG A 708 -13.68 22.90 15.17
CA ARG A 708 -12.95 22.88 13.90
C ARG A 708 -13.47 21.78 12.99
N ILE A 709 -13.74 22.12 11.74
CA ILE A 709 -14.16 21.20 10.68
C ILE A 709 -13.30 21.50 9.45
N ALA A 710 -12.64 20.49 8.89
CA ALA A 710 -11.76 20.68 7.73
C ALA A 710 -12.02 19.62 6.64
N TYR A 711 -12.37 20.09 5.44
CA TYR A 711 -12.46 19.31 4.21
C TYR A 711 -11.29 19.69 3.29
N THR A 712 -10.16 19.01 3.41
CA THR A 712 -8.90 19.41 2.78
C THR A 712 -8.61 18.76 1.41
N HIS A 713 -9.28 17.66 1.05
CA HIS A 713 -9.01 16.89 -0.17
C HIS A 713 -10.15 16.84 -1.19
N GLY A 714 -11.09 17.76 -1.14
CA GLY A 714 -11.87 18.10 -2.34
C GLY A 714 -13.28 17.57 -2.47
N ASN A 715 -13.85 16.85 -1.50
CA ASN A 715 -15.24 16.40 -1.56
C ASN A 715 -15.99 16.76 -0.27
N PHE A 716 -16.32 18.01 -0.05
CA PHE A 716 -17.26 18.30 1.02
C PHE A 716 -18.71 17.95 0.61
N PRO A 717 -19.60 17.59 1.56
CA PRO A 717 -20.94 17.09 1.27
C PRO A 717 -21.82 18.15 0.62
N GLN A 718 -22.83 17.74 -0.12
CA GLN A 718 -23.83 18.65 -0.69
C GLN A 718 -24.51 19.46 0.41
N THR A 719 -24.67 18.88 1.58
CA THR A 719 -25.26 19.59 2.74
C THR A 719 -24.38 19.42 3.97
N LEU A 720 -23.90 20.52 4.50
CA LEU A 720 -23.08 20.59 5.70
C LEU A 720 -23.78 21.42 6.77
N VAL A 721 -24.06 20.83 7.93
CA VAL A 721 -24.62 21.56 9.10
C VAL A 721 -23.51 21.67 10.15
N VAL A 722 -23.20 22.90 10.56
CA VAL A 722 -22.17 23.23 11.53
C VAL A 722 -22.75 23.90 12.81
N PRO A 723 -22.14 23.66 13.99
CA PRO A 723 -22.65 24.12 15.27
C PRO A 723 -22.35 25.60 15.52
N SER A 724 -23.03 26.15 16.57
CA SER A 724 -22.78 27.52 17.09
C SER A 724 -21.40 27.69 17.72
N THR A 725 -20.74 26.59 18.10
CA THR A 725 -19.42 26.56 18.75
C THR A 725 -18.26 26.58 17.75
N LEU A 726 -18.52 26.65 16.43
CA LEU A 726 -17.52 26.60 15.37
C LEU A 726 -16.53 27.76 15.46
N GLU A 727 -15.23 27.44 15.53
CA GLU A 727 -14.13 28.42 15.54
C GLU A 727 -13.33 28.41 14.21
N GLU A 728 -13.31 27.28 13.48
CA GLU A 728 -12.60 27.14 12.19
C GLU A 728 -13.36 26.21 11.24
N LEU A 729 -13.51 26.65 9.98
CA LEU A 729 -14.04 25.84 8.88
C LEU A 729 -13.10 25.94 7.66
N VAL A 730 -12.63 24.82 7.16
CA VAL A 730 -11.82 24.75 5.94
C VAL A 730 -12.59 23.96 4.89
N LEU A 731 -12.85 24.58 3.73
CA LEU A 731 -13.52 23.98 2.58
C LEU A 731 -12.61 24.09 1.38
N THR A 732 -12.31 22.97 0.70
CA THR A 732 -11.56 22.94 -0.57
C THR A 732 -12.44 22.36 -1.66
N THR A 733 -12.54 23.08 -2.79
CA THR A 733 -13.43 22.76 -3.91
C THR A 733 -12.72 22.17 -5.13
N GLY A 734 -11.43 21.96 -5.04
CA GLY A 734 -10.56 21.65 -6.20
C GLY A 734 -10.89 20.40 -7.02
N LEU A 735 -11.70 19.48 -6.50
CA LEU A 735 -12.14 18.26 -7.19
C LEU A 735 -13.64 18.22 -7.50
N LEU A 736 -14.43 19.22 -7.05
CA LEU A 736 -15.87 19.26 -7.28
C LEU A 736 -16.20 19.77 -8.69
N THR A 737 -17.20 19.16 -9.31
CA THR A 737 -17.76 19.62 -10.58
C THR A 737 -18.58 20.92 -10.38
N ALA A 738 -18.84 21.67 -11.44
CA ALA A 738 -19.67 22.86 -11.38
C ALA A 738 -21.11 22.54 -10.91
N GLU A 739 -21.61 21.35 -11.21
CA GLU A 739 -22.94 20.87 -10.78
C GLU A 739 -22.95 20.57 -9.27
N GLN A 740 -21.93 19.87 -8.77
CA GLN A 740 -21.78 19.61 -7.33
C GLN A 740 -21.60 20.91 -6.52
N LEU A 741 -20.88 21.89 -7.06
CA LEU A 741 -20.73 23.20 -6.43
C LEU A 741 -22.04 23.96 -6.36
N ALA A 742 -22.91 23.86 -7.38
CA ALA A 742 -24.21 24.52 -7.39
C ALA A 742 -25.19 23.96 -6.36
N GLU A 743 -25.01 22.69 -5.96
CA GLU A 743 -25.83 21.98 -4.99
C GLU A 743 -25.27 21.97 -3.56
N ALA A 744 -24.12 22.59 -3.34
CA ALA A 744 -23.44 22.59 -2.04
C ALA A 744 -24.02 23.66 -1.11
N HIS A 745 -24.53 23.27 0.06
CA HIS A 745 -25.12 24.18 1.04
C HIS A 745 -24.54 24.01 2.45
N VAL A 746 -24.18 25.11 3.08
CA VAL A 746 -23.69 25.15 4.47
C VAL A 746 -24.73 25.79 5.37
N TYR A 747 -25.15 25.08 6.40
CA TYR A 747 -26.11 25.54 7.39
C TYR A 747 -25.42 25.77 8.73
N VAL A 748 -25.62 26.92 9.35
CA VAL A 748 -25.00 27.30 10.63
C VAL A 748 -26.05 27.37 11.74
N ALA A 749 -25.85 26.59 12.80
CA ALA A 749 -26.74 26.56 13.96
C ALA A 749 -26.53 27.79 14.90
N ALA A 750 -26.44 28.98 14.32
CA ALA A 750 -26.19 30.23 15.04
C ALA A 750 -26.77 31.42 14.29
N ASP A 751 -26.92 32.53 15.00
CA ASP A 751 -27.41 33.80 14.42
C ASP A 751 -26.35 34.43 13.48
N ARG A 752 -26.81 35.21 12.49
CA ARG A 752 -25.98 35.81 11.44
C ARG A 752 -24.92 36.79 11.93
N ASP A 753 -25.02 37.29 13.16
CA ASP A 753 -24.05 38.16 13.84
C ASP A 753 -23.05 37.39 14.72
N SER A 754 -23.14 36.07 14.77
CA SER A 754 -22.26 35.21 15.58
C SER A 754 -20.86 35.03 14.98
N ALA A 755 -19.92 34.62 15.83
CA ALA A 755 -18.58 34.27 15.42
C ALA A 755 -18.58 33.05 14.45
N ALA A 756 -19.39 32.02 14.74
CA ALA A 756 -19.52 30.82 13.92
C ALA A 756 -20.04 31.14 12.51
N TRP A 757 -21.03 32.03 12.40
CA TRP A 757 -21.50 32.52 11.10
C TRP A 757 -20.41 33.22 10.30
N SER A 758 -19.64 34.09 10.97
CA SER A 758 -18.53 34.80 10.33
C SER A 758 -17.46 33.87 9.83
N VAL A 759 -17.13 32.82 10.59
CA VAL A 759 -16.19 31.76 10.22
C VAL A 759 -16.70 30.99 9.00
N ALA A 760 -17.95 30.51 9.03
CA ALA A 760 -18.55 29.77 7.92
C ALA A 760 -18.63 30.62 6.64
N LYS A 761 -19.02 31.90 6.76
CA LYS A 761 -19.05 32.83 5.63
C LYS A 761 -17.68 32.99 4.98
N ALA A 762 -16.65 33.22 5.77
CA ALA A 762 -15.28 33.34 5.25
C ALA A 762 -14.79 32.05 4.56
N ALA A 763 -15.17 30.87 5.07
CA ALA A 763 -14.83 29.59 4.45
C ALA A 763 -15.55 29.39 3.11
N VAL A 764 -16.85 29.69 3.03
CA VAL A 764 -17.66 29.61 1.81
C VAL A 764 -17.12 30.56 0.75
N GLU A 765 -16.81 31.80 1.09
CA GLU A 765 -16.19 32.78 0.17
C GLU A 765 -14.81 32.33 -0.31
N LYS A 766 -13.99 31.78 0.57
CA LYS A 766 -12.66 31.24 0.22
C LYS A 766 -12.74 30.02 -0.70
N ALA A 767 -13.78 29.22 -0.56
CA ALA A 767 -14.07 28.10 -1.44
C ALA A 767 -14.61 28.52 -2.82
N GLY A 768 -14.85 29.82 -3.04
CA GLY A 768 -15.36 30.37 -4.30
C GLY A 768 -16.88 30.26 -4.46
N LEU A 769 -17.61 30.00 -3.37
CA LEU A 769 -19.07 29.92 -3.33
C LEU A 769 -19.65 31.27 -2.92
N ASP A 770 -20.85 31.62 -3.45
CA ASP A 770 -21.58 32.84 -3.03
C ASP A 770 -22.33 32.59 -1.71
N PRO A 771 -22.00 33.29 -0.62
CA PRO A 771 -22.71 33.11 0.63
C PRO A 771 -24.21 33.38 0.58
N ALA A 772 -24.68 34.19 -0.38
CA ALA A 772 -26.08 34.49 -0.53
C ALA A 772 -26.95 33.30 -0.95
N SER A 773 -26.35 32.37 -1.70
CA SER A 773 -27.00 31.17 -2.21
C SER A 773 -26.57 29.87 -1.51
N HIS A 774 -25.40 29.84 -0.85
CA HIS A 774 -24.83 28.63 -0.28
C HIS A 774 -24.65 28.61 1.25
N LEU A 775 -24.96 29.73 1.95
CA LEU A 775 -24.85 29.82 3.41
C LEU A 775 -26.20 30.14 4.03
N HIS A 776 -26.70 29.23 4.87
CA HIS A 776 -28.04 29.29 5.47
C HIS A 776 -27.97 29.23 7.01
N ARG A 777 -29.00 29.74 7.67
CA ARG A 777 -29.18 29.57 9.09
C ARG A 777 -29.88 28.25 9.37
N TYR A 778 -29.31 27.42 10.25
CA TYR A 778 -29.96 26.21 10.75
C TYR A 778 -30.78 26.56 11.98
N VAL A 779 -32.07 26.23 11.95
CA VAL A 779 -32.99 26.34 13.09
C VAL A 779 -33.49 24.94 13.38
N ASP A 780 -33.54 24.54 14.65
CA ASP A 780 -34.06 23.23 15.04
C ASP A 780 -35.44 22.96 14.42
N PRO A 781 -35.65 21.77 13.85
CA PRO A 781 -36.91 21.43 13.23
C PRO A 781 -38.03 21.37 14.26
N ALA A 782 -39.22 21.82 13.87
CA ALA A 782 -40.44 21.72 14.65
C ALA A 782 -41.58 21.21 13.76
N LEU A 783 -42.46 20.37 14.31
CA LEU A 783 -43.61 19.82 13.60
C LEU A 783 -44.91 20.34 14.20
N SER A 784 -45.76 20.90 13.35
CA SER A 784 -47.13 21.28 13.71
C SER A 784 -48.13 20.48 12.88
N LEU A 785 -49.25 20.10 13.49
CA LEU A 785 -50.37 19.43 12.82
C LEU A 785 -51.52 20.37 12.68
N SER A 786 -52.16 20.40 11.53
CA SER A 786 -53.43 21.09 11.30
C SER A 786 -54.44 20.14 10.68
N SER A 787 -55.70 20.28 11.04
CA SER A 787 -56.78 19.45 10.54
C SER A 787 -58.10 20.17 10.82
N PRO A 788 -59.12 20.05 9.97
CA PRO A 788 -60.48 20.53 10.28
C PRO A 788 -61.04 19.93 11.59
N ALA A 789 -60.52 18.76 12.02
CA ALA A 789 -60.88 18.17 13.31
C ALA A 789 -60.23 18.93 14.49
N ILE A 790 -58.98 19.41 14.35
CA ILE A 790 -58.30 20.26 15.34
C ILE A 790 -59.02 21.61 15.47
N ASP A 791 -59.37 22.22 14.34
CA ASP A 791 -60.07 23.50 14.32
C ASP A 791 -61.39 23.43 15.08
N ARG A 792 -62.10 22.32 14.99
CA ARG A 792 -63.35 22.10 15.72
C ARG A 792 -63.17 21.82 17.24
N ALA A 793 -62.09 21.10 17.56
CA ALA A 793 -61.77 20.73 18.96
C ALA A 793 -61.02 21.82 19.72
N GLY A 794 -60.35 22.75 18.98
CA GLY A 794 -59.50 23.80 19.51
C GLY A 794 -58.14 23.34 20.06
N ASP A 795 -57.88 22.05 20.01
CA ASP A 795 -56.62 21.43 20.48
C ASP A 795 -56.49 20.03 19.88
N ALA A 796 -55.31 19.69 19.36
CA ALA A 796 -55.02 18.39 18.73
C ALA A 796 -55.24 17.21 19.70
N SER A 797 -54.91 17.38 20.98
CA SER A 797 -55.06 16.32 22.00
C SER A 797 -56.52 16.05 22.40
N LYS A 798 -57.45 16.95 22.04
CA LYS A 798 -58.88 16.84 22.34
C LYS A 798 -59.71 16.26 21.20
N VAL A 799 -59.09 15.97 20.06
CA VAL A 799 -59.76 15.39 18.89
C VAL A 799 -60.19 13.98 19.23
N GLN A 800 -61.52 13.72 19.14
CA GLN A 800 -62.07 12.38 19.26
C GLN A 800 -62.42 11.86 17.86
N VAL A 801 -61.87 10.70 17.52
CA VAL A 801 -62.08 10.04 16.24
C VAL A 801 -62.91 8.76 16.42
N LYS A 802 -63.70 8.42 15.42
CA LYS A 802 -64.46 7.17 15.35
C LYS A 802 -63.90 6.27 14.27
N ALA A 803 -63.90 4.96 14.53
CA ALA A 803 -63.48 3.97 13.58
C ALA A 803 -64.22 4.12 12.25
N GLY A 804 -63.47 4.09 11.13
CA GLY A 804 -64.01 4.24 9.78
C GLY A 804 -64.32 5.65 9.30
N GLU A 805 -64.19 6.69 10.13
CA GLU A 805 -64.31 8.09 9.69
C GLU A 805 -62.96 8.58 9.11
N SER A 806 -63.01 9.19 7.92
CA SER A 806 -61.80 9.74 7.28
C SER A 806 -61.43 11.09 7.92
N VAL A 807 -60.16 11.22 8.35
CA VAL A 807 -59.59 12.45 8.90
C VAL A 807 -58.41 12.87 8.03
N GLU A 808 -58.50 14.10 7.50
CA GLU A 808 -57.35 14.71 6.81
C GLU A 808 -56.50 15.46 7.81
N VAL A 809 -55.18 15.22 7.76
CA VAL A 809 -54.17 15.82 8.60
C VAL A 809 -53.07 16.42 7.72
N MET A 810 -52.74 17.67 7.94
CA MET A 810 -51.59 18.29 7.33
C MET A 810 -50.54 18.49 8.42
N ALA A 811 -49.39 17.91 8.17
CA ALA A 811 -48.19 18.05 8.99
C ALA A 811 -47.27 19.10 8.35
N THR A 812 -46.96 20.16 9.09
CA THR A 812 -46.03 21.21 8.63
C THR A 812 -44.77 21.17 9.47
N MET A 813 -43.63 20.91 8.83
CA MET A 813 -42.31 20.97 9.42
C MET A 813 -41.69 22.33 9.15
N THR A 814 -41.27 23.03 10.19
CA THR A 814 -40.55 24.31 10.13
C THR A 814 -39.14 24.14 10.67
N GLY A 815 -38.18 24.88 10.18
CA GLY A 815 -36.77 24.74 10.55
C GLY A 815 -36.09 23.53 9.90
N GLY A 816 -34.93 23.09 10.39
CA GLY A 816 -34.15 22.04 9.82
C GLY A 816 -33.58 22.37 8.45
N VAL A 817 -33.23 21.35 7.67
CA VAL A 817 -32.75 21.45 6.29
C VAL A 817 -33.89 21.17 5.32
N ALA A 818 -34.05 21.99 4.29
CA ALA A 818 -35.16 21.86 3.33
C ALA A 818 -35.12 20.57 2.50
N VAL A 819 -33.93 20.08 2.19
CA VAL A 819 -33.72 18.89 1.35
C VAL A 819 -33.83 17.62 2.17
N GLY A 820 -34.42 16.56 1.60
CA GLY A 820 -34.47 15.24 2.23
C GLY A 820 -35.41 15.13 3.42
N ARG A 821 -36.44 16.00 3.53
CA ARG A 821 -37.47 15.86 4.54
C ARG A 821 -38.36 14.67 4.26
N GLU A 822 -38.66 13.92 5.32
CA GLU A 822 -39.52 12.75 5.28
C GLU A 822 -40.52 12.80 6.42
N ALA A 823 -41.67 12.21 6.21
CA ALA A 823 -42.66 12.05 7.26
C ALA A 823 -43.28 10.64 7.19
N ARG A 824 -43.69 10.13 8.37
CA ARG A 824 -44.51 8.93 8.48
C ARG A 824 -45.66 9.15 9.44
N ALA A 825 -46.70 8.35 9.27
CA ALA A 825 -47.88 8.39 10.11
C ALA A 825 -48.15 7.02 10.72
N ILE A 826 -48.37 6.98 12.03
CA ILE A 826 -48.58 5.76 12.82
C ILE A 826 -49.89 5.92 13.60
N GLU A 827 -50.82 4.99 13.42
CA GLU A 827 -51.99 4.87 14.26
C GLU A 827 -51.64 4.21 15.58
N VAL A 828 -52.02 4.78 16.70
CA VAL A 828 -51.83 4.23 18.03
C VAL A 828 -53.21 3.96 18.64
N GLY A 829 -53.54 2.70 18.81
CA GLY A 829 -54.79 2.27 19.43
C GLY A 829 -54.85 2.57 20.92
N PRO A 830 -56.06 2.55 21.55
CA PRO A 830 -56.27 2.85 22.98
C PRO A 830 -55.44 1.99 23.94
N GLY A 831 -54.96 0.84 23.50
CA GLY A 831 -54.09 -0.07 24.25
C GLY A 831 -52.58 0.05 23.92
N GLY A 832 -52.16 1.09 23.17
CA GLY A 832 -50.76 1.31 22.78
C GLY A 832 -50.30 0.49 21.59
N ALA A 833 -51.20 -0.28 20.93
CA ALA A 833 -50.84 -1.03 19.69
C ALA A 833 -50.63 -0.04 18.54
N GLU A 834 -49.52 -0.15 17.87
CA GLU A 834 -49.11 0.71 16.75
C GLU A 834 -49.31 0.02 15.41
N THR A 835 -49.82 0.78 14.43
CA THR A 835 -50.00 0.39 13.04
C THR A 835 -49.49 1.48 12.13
N VAL A 836 -48.56 1.18 11.24
CA VAL A 836 -48.05 2.15 10.27
C VAL A 836 -49.15 2.46 9.24
N VAL A 837 -49.56 3.71 9.19
CA VAL A 837 -50.55 4.24 8.24
C VAL A 837 -49.85 4.70 6.96
N SER A 838 -48.72 5.33 7.09
CA SER A 838 -47.83 5.71 5.99
C SER A 838 -46.41 5.62 6.50
N ASP A 839 -45.55 4.90 5.76
CA ASP A 839 -44.14 4.81 6.06
C ASP A 839 -43.42 6.09 5.59
N TRP A 840 -42.11 6.20 5.90
CA TRP A 840 -41.32 7.36 5.54
C TRP A 840 -41.51 7.71 4.06
N ASN A 841 -41.97 8.95 3.81
CA ASN A 841 -42.31 9.47 2.50
C ASN A 841 -41.67 10.84 2.29
N SER A 842 -40.92 11.01 1.20
CA SER A 842 -40.26 12.25 0.79
C SER A 842 -41.18 13.28 0.12
N ALA A 843 -42.51 13.05 0.08
CA ALA A 843 -43.47 13.92 -0.61
C ALA A 843 -43.89 15.16 0.22
N TYR A 844 -42.88 15.92 0.70
CA TYR A 844 -43.12 17.24 1.19
C TYR A 844 -43.27 18.24 0.04
N ASP A 845 -44.38 18.95 -0.04
CA ASP A 845 -44.50 20.12 -0.92
C ASP A 845 -43.78 21.30 -0.24
N SER A 846 -42.80 21.90 -0.90
CA SER A 846 -42.16 23.12 -0.49
C SER A 846 -42.61 24.29 -1.37
N ASP A 847 -42.91 25.42 -0.75
CA ASP A 847 -43.04 26.67 -1.50
C ASP A 847 -41.68 27.37 -1.56
N PRO A 848 -40.99 27.34 -2.72
CA PRO A 848 -39.68 27.98 -2.86
C PRO A 848 -39.74 29.52 -2.69
N SER A 849 -40.93 30.13 -2.69
CA SER A 849 -41.10 31.58 -2.43
C SER A 849 -41.01 31.95 -0.94
N LEU A 850 -41.00 30.96 -0.04
CA LEU A 850 -40.84 31.14 1.40
C LEU A 850 -39.41 30.92 1.87
N ASP A 851 -38.47 30.75 0.96
CA ASP A 851 -37.04 30.77 1.21
C ASP A 851 -36.64 32.21 1.57
N ASP A 852 -36.34 32.40 2.81
CA ASP A 852 -36.36 33.66 3.49
C ASP A 852 -35.17 34.58 3.22
N ALA A 853 -35.40 35.66 2.52
CA ALA A 853 -34.51 36.82 2.50
C ALA A 853 -34.32 37.45 3.89
N ASP A 854 -35.18 37.16 4.89
CA ASP A 854 -35.20 37.82 6.22
C ASP A 854 -34.92 36.90 7.43
N GLY A 855 -34.53 35.63 7.26
CA GLY A 855 -34.12 34.72 8.36
C GLY A 855 -35.25 33.95 9.03
N GLY A 856 -36.38 33.72 8.38
CA GLY A 856 -37.47 32.84 8.82
C GLY A 856 -37.16 31.35 8.58
N ALA A 857 -37.80 30.49 9.34
CA ALA A 857 -37.64 29.07 9.25
C ALA A 857 -38.25 28.51 7.97
N ILE A 858 -37.56 27.75 7.17
CA ILE A 858 -38.05 27.03 6.00
C ILE A 858 -39.25 26.17 6.40
N SER A 859 -40.39 26.27 5.69
CA SER A 859 -41.59 25.50 5.94
C SER A 859 -41.88 24.54 4.80
N SER A 860 -42.23 23.28 5.13
CA SER A 860 -42.68 22.27 4.19
C SER A 860 -43.85 21.52 4.80
N TRP A 861 -44.76 21.02 3.98
CA TRP A 861 -45.93 20.29 4.49
C TRP A 861 -46.18 19.01 3.70
N VAL A 862 -46.78 18.02 4.39
CA VAL A 862 -47.29 16.77 3.83
C VAL A 862 -48.70 16.53 4.32
N ARG A 863 -49.56 15.91 3.49
CA ARG A 863 -50.96 15.60 3.85
C ARG A 863 -51.08 14.08 4.00
N PHE A 864 -51.77 13.69 5.06
CA PHE A 864 -52.18 12.32 5.34
C PHE A 864 -53.71 12.22 5.38
N THR A 865 -54.26 11.19 4.77
CA THR A 865 -55.63 10.76 4.96
C THR A 865 -55.60 9.57 5.90
N TRP A 866 -56.13 9.76 7.12
CA TRP A 866 -56.16 8.71 8.13
C TRP A 866 -57.60 8.24 8.36
N VAL A 867 -57.84 6.94 8.36
CA VAL A 867 -59.08 6.28 8.69
C VAL A 867 -58.82 5.42 9.94
N PRO A 868 -59.24 5.86 11.13
CA PRO A 868 -58.96 5.13 12.37
C PRO A 868 -59.55 3.71 12.33
N SER A 869 -58.77 2.74 12.78
CA SER A 869 -59.21 1.34 12.82
C SER A 869 -60.13 1.03 14.03
N VAL A 870 -59.99 1.82 15.10
CA VAL A 870 -60.75 1.69 16.36
C VAL A 870 -61.15 3.05 16.91
N ASP A 871 -62.26 3.11 17.66
CA ASP A 871 -62.69 4.31 18.35
C ASP A 871 -61.64 4.73 19.40
N GLY A 872 -61.32 6.03 19.43
CA GLY A 872 -60.35 6.59 20.38
C GLY A 872 -58.87 6.33 20.04
N ALA A 873 -58.58 5.87 18.82
CA ALA A 873 -57.21 5.84 18.31
C ALA A 873 -56.62 7.24 18.20
N SER A 874 -55.32 7.36 18.26
CA SER A 874 -54.58 8.59 17.95
C SER A 874 -53.67 8.39 16.76
N LEU A 875 -53.38 9.47 16.03
CA LEU A 875 -52.39 9.47 14.95
C LEU A 875 -51.13 10.18 15.43
N ARG A 876 -50.04 9.46 15.49
CA ARG A 876 -48.71 10.02 15.67
C ARG A 876 -48.08 10.28 14.29
N VAL A 877 -47.75 11.53 14.04
CA VAL A 877 -46.99 11.90 12.86
C VAL A 877 -45.58 12.21 13.30
N GLU A 878 -44.64 11.58 12.67
CA GLU A 878 -43.20 11.79 12.86
C GLU A 878 -42.62 12.41 11.58
N SER A 879 -41.80 13.43 11.73
CA SER A 879 -41.10 14.07 10.62
C SER A 879 -39.63 14.20 10.95
N ARG A 880 -38.78 14.03 9.93
CA ARG A 880 -37.37 14.21 10.05
C ARG A 880 -36.80 14.90 8.81
N ASP A 881 -35.66 15.58 8.96
CA ASP A 881 -34.85 16.07 7.86
C ASP A 881 -33.61 15.18 7.69
N ILE A 882 -32.66 15.60 6.88
CA ILE A 882 -31.39 14.87 6.66
C ILE A 882 -30.54 14.76 7.93
N THR A 883 -30.81 15.50 9.00
CA THR A 883 -30.12 15.37 10.29
C THR A 883 -30.69 14.23 11.13
N PHE A 884 -31.75 13.56 10.66
CA PHE A 884 -32.50 12.50 11.34
C PHE A 884 -33.07 12.90 12.73
N ARG A 885 -33.13 14.18 13.04
CA ARG A 885 -33.88 14.66 14.20
C ARG A 885 -35.38 14.45 13.96
N VAL A 886 -35.93 13.47 14.66
CA VAL A 886 -37.38 13.19 14.58
C VAL A 886 -38.12 14.17 15.45
N VAL A 887 -39.04 14.88 14.84
CA VAL A 887 -40.05 15.72 15.55
C VAL A 887 -41.40 15.07 15.43
N THR A 888 -42.14 15.01 16.53
CA THR A 888 -43.40 14.26 16.63
C THR A 888 -44.59 15.18 16.94
N GLY A 889 -45.67 14.97 16.20
CA GLY A 889 -46.99 15.58 16.50
C GLY A 889 -48.03 14.46 16.71
N VAL A 890 -48.93 14.64 17.65
CA VAL A 890 -50.01 13.69 17.96
C VAL A 890 -51.37 14.32 17.80
N LEU A 891 -52.26 13.65 17.07
CA LEU A 891 -53.67 13.98 16.92
C LEU A 891 -54.53 12.92 17.65
N GLY A 892 -55.37 13.32 18.57
CA GLY A 892 -56.22 12.43 19.37
C GLY A 892 -55.84 12.43 20.86
N SER A 893 -56.46 11.57 21.68
CA SER A 893 -56.19 11.51 23.12
C SER A 893 -54.72 11.24 23.38
N ALA A 894 -54.07 12.09 24.19
CA ALA A 894 -52.66 11.91 24.55
C ALA A 894 -52.46 10.51 25.15
N LEU A 895 -51.49 9.80 24.63
CA LEU A 895 -50.92 8.62 25.29
C LEU A 895 -50.46 9.06 26.70
N PRO A 896 -50.61 8.23 27.74
CA PRO A 896 -49.92 8.48 28.99
C PRO A 896 -48.42 8.68 28.68
N PRO A 897 -47.76 9.65 29.34
CA PRO A 897 -46.34 9.83 29.16
C PRO A 897 -45.63 8.49 29.31
N ALA A 898 -44.68 8.21 28.44
CA ALA A 898 -43.82 7.04 28.63
C ALA A 898 -43.31 7.08 30.08
N PRO A 899 -43.30 5.97 30.80
CA PRO A 899 -42.85 5.94 32.19
C PRO A 899 -41.45 6.56 32.22
N GLU A 900 -41.21 7.48 33.18
CA GLU A 900 -39.90 8.06 33.34
C GLU A 900 -38.87 6.93 33.54
N PRO A 901 -37.75 6.91 32.84
CA PRO A 901 -36.74 5.88 32.98
C PRO A 901 -36.02 6.08 34.33
N GLY A 902 -36.53 5.49 35.40
CA GLY A 902 -35.97 5.66 36.74
C GLY A 902 -36.06 4.47 37.66
N GLU A 903 -36.87 3.49 37.35
CA GLU A 903 -37.05 2.30 38.23
C GLU A 903 -37.25 1.05 37.36
N GLY A 904 -36.17 0.48 36.91
CA GLY A 904 -36.10 -0.80 36.23
C GLY A 904 -34.84 -1.55 36.55
N GLN A 905 -34.73 -2.75 36.08
CA GLN A 905 -33.54 -3.58 36.27
C GLN A 905 -33.12 -4.28 34.98
N TRP A 906 -31.81 -4.39 34.79
CA TRP A 906 -31.25 -5.19 33.72
C TRP A 906 -31.45 -6.69 33.96
N VAL A 907 -31.91 -7.41 32.96
CA VAL A 907 -32.14 -8.86 32.98
C VAL A 907 -31.40 -9.47 31.80
N GLN A 908 -30.70 -10.56 32.02
CA GLN A 908 -30.01 -11.31 30.99
C GLN A 908 -30.70 -12.66 30.78
N ASP A 909 -30.97 -13.01 29.53
CA ASP A 909 -31.46 -14.32 29.11
C ASP A 909 -30.64 -14.88 27.94
N ALA A 910 -31.08 -15.98 27.34
CA ALA A 910 -30.40 -16.63 26.23
C ALA A 910 -30.41 -15.79 24.93
N GLY A 911 -31.21 -14.76 24.85
CA GLY A 911 -31.32 -13.83 23.69
C GLY A 911 -30.49 -12.57 23.86
N GLY A 912 -29.99 -12.25 25.04
CA GLY A 912 -29.19 -11.06 25.29
C GLY A 912 -29.55 -10.32 26.58
N TRP A 913 -29.26 -9.03 26.64
CA TRP A 913 -29.60 -8.13 27.72
C TRP A 913 -30.86 -7.35 27.38
N TRP A 914 -31.79 -7.19 28.36
CA TRP A 914 -32.96 -6.34 28.23
C TRP A 914 -33.25 -5.62 29.54
N TYR A 915 -33.95 -4.49 29.45
CA TYR A 915 -34.27 -3.65 30.60
C TYR A 915 -35.74 -3.81 30.96
N ARG A 916 -36.02 -4.24 32.16
CA ARG A 916 -37.37 -4.45 32.64
C ARG A 916 -37.77 -3.31 33.58
N PHE A 917 -38.80 -2.57 33.21
CA PHE A 917 -39.40 -1.53 34.07
C PHE A 917 -40.06 -2.12 35.31
N ALA A 918 -40.27 -1.28 36.35
CA ALA A 918 -40.93 -1.67 37.61
C ALA A 918 -42.33 -2.23 37.41
N ASP A 919 -43.05 -1.82 36.37
CA ASP A 919 -44.36 -2.33 35.98
C ASP A 919 -44.35 -3.68 35.28
N GLY A 920 -43.18 -4.23 35.02
CA GLY A 920 -42.98 -5.50 34.35
C GLY A 920 -42.88 -5.44 32.82
N THR A 921 -43.03 -4.26 32.22
CA THR A 921 -42.86 -4.04 30.77
C THR A 921 -41.40 -3.85 30.42
N TYR A 922 -41.07 -3.86 29.14
CA TYR A 922 -39.74 -3.65 28.61
C TYR A 922 -39.78 -2.88 27.28
N PRO A 923 -38.76 -2.08 26.99
CA PRO A 923 -38.70 -1.29 25.75
C PRO A 923 -38.55 -2.23 24.53
N ARG A 924 -39.17 -1.87 23.40
CA ARG A 924 -39.04 -2.58 22.14
C ARG A 924 -38.91 -1.59 21.00
N GLY A 925 -37.95 -1.83 20.09
CA GLY A 925 -37.73 -1.03 18.90
C GLY A 925 -37.50 0.45 19.17
N GLN A 926 -37.01 0.84 20.34
CA GLN A 926 -36.79 2.23 20.75
C GLN A 926 -35.47 2.42 21.48
N ALA A 927 -35.00 3.66 21.49
CA ALA A 927 -33.82 4.03 22.28
C ALA A 927 -34.31 4.66 23.61
N LEU A 928 -33.65 4.31 24.72
CA LEU A 928 -33.94 4.87 26.06
C LEU A 928 -32.64 5.31 26.72
N VAL A 929 -32.71 6.41 27.48
CA VAL A 929 -31.61 6.82 28.36
C VAL A 929 -31.80 6.17 29.73
N ILE A 930 -30.93 5.32 30.17
CA ILE A 930 -30.96 4.60 31.45
C ILE A 930 -29.65 4.92 32.16
N ASP A 931 -29.71 5.49 33.36
CA ASP A 931 -28.56 5.92 34.16
C ASP A 931 -27.60 6.87 33.41
N GLY A 932 -28.13 7.67 32.48
CA GLY A 932 -27.37 8.64 31.70
C GLY A 932 -26.77 8.09 30.38
N GLU A 933 -26.91 6.78 30.11
CA GLU A 933 -26.49 6.10 28.90
C GLU A 933 -27.68 5.79 27.99
N THR A 934 -27.48 5.88 26.64
CA THR A 934 -28.55 5.63 25.66
C THR A 934 -28.46 4.20 25.15
N TYR A 935 -29.49 3.40 25.42
CA TYR A 935 -29.62 2.02 24.96
C TYR A 935 -30.68 1.95 23.86
N ARG A 936 -30.39 1.18 22.80
CA ARG A 936 -31.35 0.89 21.72
C ARG A 936 -31.86 -0.54 21.89
N PHE A 937 -33.16 -0.72 21.94
CA PHE A 937 -33.80 -2.00 22.11
C PHE A 937 -34.40 -2.48 20.78
N ASP A 938 -34.15 -3.72 20.43
CA ASP A 938 -34.76 -4.33 19.26
C ASP A 938 -36.27 -4.59 19.44
N GLN A 939 -36.94 -5.13 18.41
CA GLN A 939 -38.38 -5.44 18.48
C GLN A 939 -38.69 -6.55 19.49
N SER A 940 -37.71 -7.34 19.91
CA SER A 940 -37.87 -8.35 20.97
C SER A 940 -37.64 -7.76 22.37
N GLY A 941 -37.05 -6.56 22.47
CA GLY A 941 -36.81 -5.83 23.72
C GLY A 941 -35.41 -6.03 24.28
N HIS A 942 -34.48 -6.59 23.51
CA HIS A 942 -33.09 -6.72 23.90
C HIS A 942 -32.31 -5.43 23.55
N ALA A 943 -31.37 -5.05 24.44
CA ALA A 943 -30.52 -3.87 24.28
C ALA A 943 -29.28 -4.20 23.48
#